data_9ef2ba16df089365d8276edc03cdbcaa
#
_entry.id   9ef2ba16df089365d8276edc03cdbcaa
#
_cell.length_a   1.000
_cell.length_b   1.000
_cell.length_c   1.000
_cell.angle_alpha   90.00
_cell.angle_beta   90.00
_cell.angle_gamma   90.00
#
_symmetry.space_group_name_H-M   'P 1'
#
loop_
_entity.id
_entity.type
_entity.pdbx_description
1 polymer ?
#
loop_
_entity_poly.entity_id
_entity_poly.type
_entity_poly.pdbx_seq_one_letter_code
_entity_poly.pdbx_strand_id
1 'polypeptide(L)'
;MSTPDAVRVTIDGQDVHIAKGTGLVETALSAGIEIPVFCYEPRLGEPIGACRMCLVEVEGMPKLQTACTMTAQDGMVVKTARTSKKSAEGQNATLEFILVNHPLDCPVCDKGGECPLQDLTFRYGPGKTRMSFEKTTFEKPIPISPTISLDRERCILCYRCTRFSESVSEDGQLVARNRGAMSVITTFADEPYTGPFTGNVTELCPVGALLPTQYRFEARPWEIVDVPTVCGMCPVGCNTHATVREGKVKRILSRNHPEIDEGWLCDKGRFGFTHLRAADRIVDPIKRVRRRGFEPVSWDDALDEAERLLRAAHGRVVVALSGSETVEEAYALAKLVRHGAGSHEAVLPEEISDALDAYRLPLSAIAGAQVVVVLGDEPVAERAPIVDLWIKQARRKGAKVVGSPDDDAVRGAERVVLVWSGPGGRGGARVAELAERLGLAGKPGCGAFYLPQTPNGRGVADAWSACSDDEPAEADSIGLLIVSGDEAAGNDNVRALAERADSVIVVSMFHGLAAGWADLVLPGTSYLERDGTYVNLEGRLQRLRQTVPPPGPSELEWISQLAARLGVELAPDAPAVFAELSARCYGGLSFGEVGERAPLRGYVDAPAHVEAPPVPEPAPSTNGHGLRLVAYKPLFSGPAVERVTELQFQRPQAEVELSADDAKARGISTGDSVTLGSNGSSVVLRARVNKRLRASIARVAVEHAGGLSGYVEVTRNA
;
A
#
# COMPACT_ATOMS: atom_id res chain seq x y z
N MET A 1 -12.05 30.27 18.08
CA MET A 1 -12.46 29.82 16.73
C MET A 1 -13.95 30.08 16.64
N SER A 2 -14.38 30.97 15.76
CA SER A 2 -15.81 31.19 15.49
C SER A 2 -16.41 29.89 14.96
N THR A 3 -17.47 29.42 15.58
CA THR A 3 -18.28 28.31 15.07
C THR A 3 -18.57 28.59 13.59
N PRO A 4 -18.33 27.65 12.66
CA PRO A 4 -18.74 27.86 11.28
C PRO A 4 -20.24 28.16 11.26
N ASP A 5 -20.70 29.08 10.41
CA ASP A 5 -22.09 29.46 10.24
C ASP A 5 -22.96 28.19 10.13
N ALA A 6 -23.58 27.80 11.21
CA ALA A 6 -24.44 26.63 11.23
C ALA A 6 -25.79 27.00 10.57
N VAL A 7 -26.28 26.14 9.70
CA VAL A 7 -27.59 26.24 9.06
C VAL A 7 -28.54 25.19 9.64
N ARG A 8 -29.82 25.52 9.71
CA ARG A 8 -30.87 24.60 10.13
C ARG A 8 -31.62 24.07 8.91
N VAL A 9 -31.63 22.75 8.77
CA VAL A 9 -32.37 22.04 7.71
C VAL A 9 -33.35 21.09 8.37
N THR A 10 -34.60 21.09 7.93
CA THR A 10 -35.61 20.14 8.39
C THR A 10 -35.72 18.98 7.41
N ILE A 11 -35.39 17.75 7.83
CA ILE A 11 -35.48 16.55 6.98
C ILE A 11 -36.50 15.58 7.59
N ASP A 12 -37.52 15.24 6.84
CA ASP A 12 -38.65 14.38 7.29
C ASP A 12 -39.26 14.81 8.62
N GLY A 13 -39.31 16.13 8.88
CA GLY A 13 -39.80 16.72 10.12
C GLY A 13 -38.80 16.78 11.27
N GLN A 14 -37.56 16.35 11.07
CA GLN A 14 -36.48 16.43 12.05
C GLN A 14 -35.56 17.60 11.72
N ASP A 15 -35.32 18.50 12.68
CA ASP A 15 -34.40 19.62 12.54
C ASP A 15 -32.94 19.14 12.73
N VAL A 16 -32.07 19.49 11.77
CA VAL A 16 -30.67 19.16 11.73
C VAL A 16 -29.85 20.45 11.67
N HIS A 17 -28.93 20.64 12.60
CA HIS A 17 -27.98 21.74 12.61
C HIS A 17 -26.63 21.26 12.03
N ILE A 18 -26.17 21.86 10.93
CA ILE A 18 -25.00 21.44 10.20
C ILE A 18 -24.21 22.66 9.69
N ALA A 19 -22.92 22.50 9.43
CA ALA A 19 -22.11 23.55 8.84
C ALA A 19 -22.62 23.92 7.44
N LYS A 20 -22.67 25.23 7.15
CA LYS A 20 -23.06 25.75 5.83
C LYS A 20 -22.19 25.13 4.73
N GLY A 21 -22.81 24.69 3.64
CA GLY A 21 -22.10 24.07 2.52
C GLY A 21 -21.95 22.55 2.63
N THR A 22 -22.36 21.91 3.74
CA THR A 22 -22.40 20.45 3.84
C THR A 22 -23.37 19.87 2.81
N GLY A 23 -23.01 18.76 2.15
CA GLY A 23 -23.87 18.07 1.20
C GLY A 23 -25.17 17.58 1.84
N LEU A 24 -26.26 17.57 1.09
CA LEU A 24 -27.56 17.18 1.64
C LEU A 24 -27.64 15.69 1.98
N VAL A 25 -26.88 14.83 1.30
CA VAL A 25 -26.78 13.39 1.63
C VAL A 25 -26.10 13.20 2.99
N GLU A 26 -24.99 13.91 3.23
CA GLU A 26 -24.27 13.87 4.52
C GLU A 26 -25.10 14.48 5.65
N THR A 27 -25.82 15.57 5.35
CA THR A 27 -26.73 16.20 6.31
C THR A 27 -27.83 15.22 6.76
N ALA A 28 -28.43 14.48 5.83
CA ALA A 28 -29.42 13.46 6.15
C ALA A 28 -28.80 12.30 6.96
N LEU A 29 -27.61 11.86 6.57
CA LEU A 29 -26.91 10.77 7.27
C LEU A 29 -26.57 11.15 8.71
N SER A 30 -26.19 12.40 8.99
CA SER A 30 -25.92 12.88 10.35
C SER A 30 -27.15 12.82 11.27
N ALA A 31 -28.35 12.85 10.68
CA ALA A 31 -29.64 12.67 11.36
C ALA A 31 -30.13 11.20 11.39
N GLY A 32 -29.33 10.24 10.94
CA GLY A 32 -29.74 8.83 10.82
C GLY A 32 -30.76 8.58 9.69
N ILE A 33 -30.86 9.50 8.73
CA ILE A 33 -31.77 9.39 7.58
C ILE A 33 -30.94 9.01 6.35
N GLU A 34 -31.17 7.78 5.84
CA GLU A 34 -30.53 7.30 4.63
C GLU A 34 -31.23 7.85 3.37
N ILE A 35 -30.49 8.51 2.50
CA ILE A 35 -30.90 8.82 1.13
C ILE A 35 -30.17 7.86 0.19
N PRO A 36 -30.90 7.01 -0.60
CA PRO A 36 -30.27 5.99 -1.42
C PRO A 36 -29.47 6.59 -2.59
N VAL A 37 -28.27 6.05 -2.84
CA VAL A 37 -27.35 6.54 -3.87
C VAL A 37 -26.65 5.39 -4.62
N PHE A 38 -26.29 5.60 -5.90
CA PHE A 38 -25.38 4.73 -6.65
C PHE A 38 -24.15 5.48 -7.15
N CYS A 39 -24.34 6.61 -7.85
CA CYS A 39 -23.22 7.34 -8.45
C CYS A 39 -22.45 8.21 -7.45
N TYR A 40 -23.02 8.49 -6.29
CA TYR A 40 -22.39 9.31 -5.26
C TYR A 40 -21.34 8.52 -4.49
N GLU A 41 -20.12 9.06 -4.43
CA GLU A 41 -18.98 8.58 -3.68
C GLU A 41 -18.13 9.80 -3.34
N PRO A 42 -18.09 10.24 -2.08
CA PRO A 42 -17.42 11.49 -1.68
C PRO A 42 -15.94 11.57 -2.06
N ARG A 43 -15.23 10.43 -2.00
CA ARG A 43 -13.80 10.34 -2.33
C ARG A 43 -13.48 10.61 -3.81
N LEU A 44 -14.49 10.57 -4.68
CA LEU A 44 -14.33 10.87 -6.12
C LEU A 44 -14.51 12.35 -6.46
N GLY A 45 -14.64 13.23 -5.46
CA GLY A 45 -14.87 14.67 -5.67
C GLY A 45 -16.31 15.01 -6.02
N GLU A 46 -16.52 16.07 -6.82
CA GLU A 46 -17.84 16.66 -7.10
C GLU A 46 -18.88 15.63 -7.59
N PRO A 47 -20.09 15.62 -7.00
CA PRO A 47 -21.14 14.70 -7.39
C PRO A 47 -21.71 15.05 -8.78
N ILE A 48 -22.04 14.03 -9.58
CA ILE A 48 -22.52 14.21 -10.97
C ILE A 48 -24.01 14.01 -11.16
N GLY A 49 -24.75 13.53 -10.15
CA GLY A 49 -26.20 13.30 -10.21
C GLY A 49 -26.68 12.35 -11.32
N ALA A 50 -25.84 11.40 -11.80
CA ALA A 50 -26.12 10.57 -12.96
C ALA A 50 -27.22 9.52 -12.72
N CYS A 51 -27.20 8.82 -11.58
CA CYS A 51 -28.09 7.69 -11.33
C CYS A 51 -29.52 8.07 -10.95
N ARG A 52 -29.76 9.30 -10.50
CA ARG A 52 -31.06 9.81 -10.05
C ARG A 52 -31.71 9.06 -8.88
N MET A 53 -30.99 8.17 -8.21
CA MET A 53 -31.55 7.41 -7.10
C MET A 53 -31.82 8.27 -5.86
N CYS A 54 -31.04 9.33 -5.64
CA CYS A 54 -31.14 10.24 -4.49
C CYS A 54 -32.23 11.33 -4.59
N LEU A 55 -33.32 11.07 -5.31
CA LEU A 55 -34.41 12.03 -5.49
C LEU A 55 -35.13 12.31 -4.17
N VAL A 56 -35.26 13.61 -3.83
CA VAL A 56 -35.97 14.13 -2.68
C VAL A 56 -36.91 15.27 -3.09
N GLU A 57 -37.95 15.51 -2.29
CA GLU A 57 -38.80 16.68 -2.45
C GLU A 57 -38.28 17.79 -1.52
N VAL A 58 -38.07 18.97 -2.10
CA VAL A 58 -37.65 20.17 -1.36
C VAL A 58 -38.78 21.17 -1.45
N GLU A 59 -39.21 21.68 -0.30
CA GLU A 59 -40.33 22.64 -0.22
C GLU A 59 -40.00 23.90 -1.03
N GLY A 60 -40.97 24.41 -1.77
CA GLY A 60 -40.78 25.53 -2.69
C GLY A 60 -40.19 25.16 -4.06
N MET A 61 -39.78 23.91 -4.27
CA MET A 61 -39.29 23.45 -5.59
C MET A 61 -40.35 22.57 -6.28
N PRO A 62 -40.73 22.88 -7.56
CA PRO A 62 -41.82 22.16 -8.23
C PRO A 62 -41.44 20.74 -8.65
N LYS A 63 -40.13 20.44 -8.83
CA LYS A 63 -39.59 19.16 -9.28
C LYS A 63 -38.79 18.51 -8.15
N LEU A 64 -38.73 17.18 -8.14
CA LEU A 64 -37.81 16.43 -7.32
C LEU A 64 -36.36 16.83 -7.63
N GLN A 65 -35.55 16.92 -6.57
CA GLN A 65 -34.15 17.30 -6.64
C GLN A 65 -33.23 16.11 -6.38
N THR A 66 -32.01 16.15 -6.91
CA THR A 66 -30.96 15.16 -6.63
C THR A 66 -30.18 15.59 -5.39
N ALA A 67 -30.44 14.94 -4.25
CA ALA A 67 -29.82 15.33 -2.97
C ALA A 67 -28.28 15.34 -3.02
N CYS A 68 -27.65 14.43 -3.78
CA CYS A 68 -26.19 14.37 -3.86
C CYS A 68 -25.54 15.62 -4.48
N THR A 69 -26.27 16.41 -5.27
CA THR A 69 -25.76 17.64 -5.92
C THR A 69 -26.23 18.92 -5.19
N MET A 70 -26.86 18.78 -4.04
CA MET A 70 -27.36 19.92 -3.25
C MET A 70 -26.55 20.06 -1.95
N THR A 71 -26.41 21.29 -1.51
CA THR A 71 -25.85 21.64 -0.19
C THR A 71 -26.94 22.11 0.75
N ALA A 72 -26.75 21.89 2.03
CA ALA A 72 -27.62 22.37 3.10
C ALA A 72 -27.71 23.90 3.10
N GLN A 73 -28.94 24.43 3.10
CA GLN A 73 -29.23 25.86 3.18
C GLN A 73 -30.16 26.14 4.37
N ASP A 74 -30.01 27.29 4.99
CA ASP A 74 -30.79 27.64 6.15
C ASP A 74 -32.30 27.71 5.84
N GLY A 75 -33.11 27.11 6.70
CA GLY A 75 -34.57 27.02 6.52
C GLY A 75 -35.04 26.03 5.45
N MET A 76 -34.14 25.24 4.83
CA MET A 76 -34.49 24.22 3.83
C MET A 76 -35.36 23.13 4.49
N VAL A 77 -36.48 22.76 3.84
CA VAL A 77 -37.36 21.66 4.26
C VAL A 77 -37.30 20.56 3.18
N VAL A 78 -36.87 19.37 3.59
CA VAL A 78 -36.64 18.23 2.72
C VAL A 78 -37.51 17.05 3.15
N LYS A 79 -38.13 16.39 2.19
CA LYS A 79 -38.91 15.17 2.41
C LYS A 79 -38.30 14.04 1.58
N THR A 80 -37.84 12.99 2.25
CA THR A 80 -37.33 11.77 1.61
C THR A 80 -38.49 10.86 1.20
N ALA A 81 -38.18 9.67 0.67
CA ALA A 81 -39.20 8.66 0.37
C ALA A 81 -39.99 8.18 1.60
N ARG A 82 -39.51 8.48 2.84
CA ARG A 82 -40.22 8.14 4.08
C ARG A 82 -41.47 8.99 4.28
N THR A 83 -41.43 10.26 3.89
CA THR A 83 -42.51 11.24 4.15
C THR A 83 -43.08 11.83 2.88
N SER A 84 -42.47 11.67 1.72
CA SER A 84 -42.96 12.12 0.41
C SER A 84 -43.28 10.93 -0.51
N LYS A 85 -44.59 10.79 -0.83
CA LYS A 85 -45.04 9.82 -1.84
C LYS A 85 -44.40 10.11 -3.21
N LYS A 86 -44.24 11.40 -3.56
CA LYS A 86 -43.62 11.82 -4.83
C LYS A 86 -42.16 11.37 -4.92
N SER A 87 -41.37 11.50 -3.82
CA SER A 87 -39.99 11.00 -3.75
C SER A 87 -39.92 9.47 -3.86
N ALA A 88 -40.83 8.77 -3.15
CA ALA A 88 -40.91 7.30 -3.21
C ALA A 88 -41.22 6.79 -4.63
N GLU A 89 -42.20 7.39 -5.29
CA GLU A 89 -42.54 7.06 -6.68
C GLU A 89 -41.38 7.38 -7.65
N GLY A 90 -40.67 8.49 -7.42
CA GLY A 90 -39.49 8.87 -8.23
C GLY A 90 -38.34 7.89 -8.09
N GLN A 91 -38.04 7.45 -6.86
CA GLN A 91 -36.99 6.45 -6.61
C GLN A 91 -37.36 5.08 -7.14
N ASN A 92 -38.64 4.67 -6.99
CA ASN A 92 -39.18 3.42 -7.55
C ASN A 92 -39.04 3.38 -9.07
N ALA A 93 -39.45 4.46 -9.76
CA ALA A 93 -39.32 4.60 -11.20
C ALA A 93 -37.85 4.58 -11.66
N THR A 94 -36.94 5.22 -10.90
CA THR A 94 -35.49 5.17 -11.17
C THR A 94 -34.95 3.74 -11.13
N LEU A 95 -35.33 2.98 -10.09
CA LEU A 95 -34.92 1.57 -10.00
C LEU A 95 -35.51 0.73 -11.15
N GLU A 96 -36.77 0.97 -11.54
CA GLU A 96 -37.37 0.29 -12.68
C GLU A 96 -36.56 0.54 -13.96
N PHE A 97 -36.11 1.77 -14.23
CA PHE A 97 -35.26 2.08 -15.37
C PHE A 97 -33.87 1.40 -15.29
N ILE A 98 -33.25 1.36 -14.11
CA ILE A 98 -31.96 0.68 -13.90
C ILE A 98 -32.11 -0.82 -14.16
N LEU A 99 -33.22 -1.43 -13.74
CA LEU A 99 -33.48 -2.87 -13.85
C LEU A 99 -33.95 -3.30 -15.25
N VAL A 100 -34.36 -2.38 -16.11
CA VAL A 100 -34.91 -2.69 -17.46
C VAL A 100 -34.01 -3.64 -18.24
N ASN A 101 -32.70 -3.34 -18.33
CA ASN A 101 -31.73 -4.17 -19.04
C ASN A 101 -30.80 -4.97 -18.11
N HIS A 102 -30.93 -4.80 -16.79
CA HIS A 102 -30.08 -5.53 -15.84
C HIS A 102 -30.37 -7.04 -15.91
N PRO A 103 -29.37 -7.93 -16.10
CA PRO A 103 -29.59 -9.34 -16.30
C PRO A 103 -30.05 -10.04 -15.01
N LEU A 104 -30.67 -11.21 -15.14
CA LEU A 104 -31.07 -12.06 -14.00
C LEU A 104 -29.91 -12.94 -13.51
N ASP A 105 -28.74 -12.36 -13.36
CA ASP A 105 -27.48 -13.04 -13.08
C ASP A 105 -27.16 -13.19 -11.58
N CYS A 106 -28.02 -12.73 -10.66
CA CYS A 106 -27.71 -12.76 -9.22
C CYS A 106 -27.19 -14.14 -8.72
N PRO A 107 -27.71 -15.28 -9.15
CA PRO A 107 -27.19 -16.58 -8.73
C PRO A 107 -25.77 -16.88 -9.19
N VAL A 108 -25.30 -16.26 -10.28
CA VAL A 108 -23.96 -16.45 -10.87
C VAL A 108 -23.11 -15.18 -10.83
N CYS A 109 -23.56 -14.14 -10.12
CA CYS A 109 -22.85 -12.89 -9.91
C CYS A 109 -22.14 -12.88 -8.55
N ASP A 110 -20.82 -12.69 -8.54
CA ASP A 110 -20.04 -12.70 -7.28
C ASP A 110 -20.36 -11.50 -6.36
N LYS A 111 -21.04 -10.46 -6.88
CA LYS A 111 -21.57 -9.37 -6.05
C LYS A 111 -22.90 -9.76 -5.34
N GLY A 112 -23.48 -10.93 -5.65
CA GLY A 112 -24.73 -11.41 -5.05
C GLY A 112 -24.61 -11.59 -3.55
N GLY A 113 -25.48 -10.93 -2.76
CA GLY A 113 -25.48 -10.92 -1.30
C GLY A 113 -24.71 -9.72 -0.68
N GLU A 114 -23.92 -9.00 -1.46
CA GLU A 114 -23.24 -7.74 -1.06
C GLU A 114 -23.46 -6.63 -2.09
N CYS A 115 -24.62 -6.64 -2.79
CA CYS A 115 -24.91 -5.79 -3.93
C CYS A 115 -25.85 -4.63 -3.54
N PRO A 116 -25.38 -3.37 -3.56
CA PRO A 116 -26.25 -2.20 -3.30
C PRO A 116 -27.48 -2.15 -4.19
N LEU A 117 -27.41 -2.63 -5.45
CA LEU A 117 -28.60 -2.67 -6.32
C LEU A 117 -29.65 -3.66 -5.81
N GLN A 118 -29.25 -4.84 -5.31
CA GLN A 118 -30.18 -5.77 -4.70
C GLN A 118 -30.86 -5.14 -3.47
N ASP A 119 -30.06 -4.58 -2.54
CA ASP A 119 -30.56 -4.03 -1.29
C ASP A 119 -31.52 -2.87 -1.52
N LEU A 120 -31.16 -1.93 -2.40
CA LEU A 120 -32.03 -0.80 -2.73
C LEU A 120 -33.26 -1.22 -3.53
N THR A 121 -33.17 -2.27 -4.35
CA THR A 121 -34.35 -2.81 -5.06
C THR A 121 -35.34 -3.41 -4.08
N PHE A 122 -34.90 -4.15 -3.08
CA PHE A 122 -35.79 -4.69 -2.01
C PHE A 122 -36.44 -3.58 -1.19
N ARG A 123 -35.75 -2.47 -0.91
CA ARG A 123 -36.26 -1.39 -0.06
C ARG A 123 -37.16 -0.40 -0.82
N TYR A 124 -36.82 -0.06 -2.06
CA TYR A 124 -37.40 1.06 -2.82
C TYR A 124 -37.95 0.67 -4.19
N GLY A 125 -37.65 -0.54 -4.64
CA GLY A 125 -37.96 -0.97 -6.01
C GLY A 125 -39.39 -1.47 -6.22
N PRO A 126 -39.78 -1.67 -7.50
CA PRO A 126 -41.04 -2.26 -7.86
C PRO A 126 -41.08 -3.75 -7.53
N GLY A 127 -42.19 -4.26 -6.97
CA GLY A 127 -42.37 -5.68 -6.71
C GLY A 127 -42.60 -6.56 -7.94
N LYS A 128 -42.84 -5.94 -9.11
CA LYS A 128 -43.12 -6.62 -10.41
C LYS A 128 -42.50 -5.84 -11.53
N THR A 129 -42.02 -6.55 -12.54
CA THR A 129 -41.61 -5.93 -13.81
C THR A 129 -42.82 -5.70 -14.71
N ARG A 130 -42.81 -4.59 -15.48
CA ARG A 130 -43.77 -4.29 -16.56
C ARG A 130 -43.12 -4.55 -17.93
N MET A 131 -41.90 -5.01 -17.99
CA MET A 131 -41.13 -5.21 -19.21
C MET A 131 -41.59 -6.47 -19.90
N SER A 132 -41.87 -6.32 -21.22
CA SER A 132 -42.37 -7.39 -22.08
C SER A 132 -41.45 -7.73 -23.28
N PHE A 133 -40.27 -7.10 -23.36
CA PHE A 133 -39.29 -7.31 -24.44
C PHE A 133 -37.98 -7.88 -23.86
N GLU A 134 -37.14 -8.41 -24.74
CA GLU A 134 -35.87 -9.00 -24.40
C GLU A 134 -34.88 -7.92 -23.88
N LYS A 135 -34.08 -8.30 -22.88
CA LYS A 135 -33.01 -7.46 -22.37
C LYS A 135 -31.85 -7.37 -23.35
N THR A 136 -31.16 -6.24 -23.36
CA THR A 136 -29.94 -6.06 -24.16
C THR A 136 -28.86 -7.05 -23.72
N THR A 137 -28.24 -7.72 -24.70
CA THR A 137 -27.14 -8.68 -24.45
C THR A 137 -25.82 -8.15 -25.00
N PHE A 138 -24.74 -8.48 -24.26
CA PHE A 138 -23.36 -8.17 -24.63
C PHE A 138 -22.51 -9.42 -24.49
N GLU A 139 -21.34 -9.42 -25.13
CA GLU A 139 -20.29 -10.38 -24.81
C GLU A 139 -19.86 -10.23 -23.35
N LYS A 140 -19.77 -11.37 -22.62
CA LYS A 140 -19.40 -11.40 -21.22
C LYS A 140 -18.81 -12.73 -20.77
N PRO A 141 -17.84 -12.77 -19.82
CA PRO A 141 -17.15 -11.59 -19.29
C PRO A 141 -16.06 -11.10 -20.25
N ILE A 142 -15.74 -9.80 -20.19
CA ILE A 142 -14.63 -9.22 -20.94
C ILE A 142 -13.45 -9.08 -19.98
N PRO A 143 -12.30 -9.77 -20.18
CA PRO A 143 -11.11 -9.55 -19.39
C PRO A 143 -10.49 -8.20 -19.77
N ILE A 144 -10.58 -7.20 -18.89
CA ILE A 144 -9.92 -5.90 -19.12
C ILE A 144 -8.49 -5.88 -18.58
N SER A 145 -8.15 -6.83 -17.72
CA SER A 145 -6.80 -7.17 -17.26
C SER A 145 -6.78 -8.61 -16.73
N PRO A 146 -5.62 -9.20 -16.44
CA PRO A 146 -5.53 -10.50 -15.76
C PRO A 146 -6.25 -10.55 -14.40
N THR A 147 -6.37 -9.41 -13.71
CA THR A 147 -6.96 -9.29 -12.37
C THR A 147 -8.43 -8.86 -12.37
N ILE A 148 -8.95 -8.28 -13.46
CA ILE A 148 -10.29 -7.69 -13.48
C ILE A 148 -11.07 -8.09 -14.72
N SER A 149 -12.31 -8.55 -14.52
CA SER A 149 -13.29 -8.81 -15.57
C SER A 149 -14.40 -7.77 -15.57
N LEU A 150 -14.89 -7.40 -16.76
CA LEU A 150 -16.01 -6.49 -16.99
C LEU A 150 -17.21 -7.24 -17.58
N ASP A 151 -18.38 -7.09 -16.95
CA ASP A 151 -19.68 -7.51 -17.45
C ASP A 151 -20.51 -6.25 -17.76
N ARG A 152 -20.66 -5.95 -19.05
CA ARG A 152 -21.40 -4.76 -19.51
C ARG A 152 -22.89 -4.82 -19.25
N GLU A 153 -23.48 -6.01 -19.24
CA GLU A 153 -24.91 -6.18 -18.98
C GLU A 153 -25.27 -5.78 -17.55
N ARG A 154 -24.38 -6.01 -16.58
CA ARG A 154 -24.57 -5.66 -15.17
C ARG A 154 -24.32 -4.19 -14.89
N CYS A 155 -23.68 -3.46 -15.81
CA CYS A 155 -23.31 -2.07 -15.63
C CYS A 155 -24.54 -1.15 -15.59
N ILE A 156 -24.65 -0.32 -14.54
CA ILE A 156 -25.72 0.68 -14.37
C ILE A 156 -25.29 2.10 -14.76
N LEU A 157 -24.17 2.26 -15.43
CA LEU A 157 -23.62 3.54 -15.89
C LEU A 157 -23.55 4.62 -14.79
N CYS A 158 -23.10 4.24 -13.59
CA CYS A 158 -22.94 5.16 -12.46
C CYS A 158 -21.67 6.02 -12.55
N TYR A 159 -20.74 5.69 -13.44
CA TYR A 159 -19.47 6.40 -13.69
C TYR A 159 -18.50 6.47 -12.50
N ARG A 160 -18.66 5.69 -11.43
CA ARG A 160 -17.69 5.69 -10.32
C ARG A 160 -16.30 5.26 -10.80
N CYS A 161 -16.21 4.22 -11.64
CA CYS A 161 -14.95 3.67 -12.14
C CYS A 161 -14.21 4.64 -13.08
N THR A 162 -14.93 5.31 -13.99
CA THR A 162 -14.32 6.30 -14.91
C THR A 162 -13.85 7.54 -14.15
N ARG A 163 -14.62 8.01 -13.16
CA ARG A 163 -14.23 9.12 -12.30
C ARG A 163 -13.03 8.79 -11.42
N PHE A 164 -12.93 7.55 -10.94
CA PHE A 164 -11.75 7.08 -10.22
C PHE A 164 -10.51 7.15 -11.13
N SER A 165 -10.60 6.61 -12.36
CA SER A 165 -9.54 6.62 -13.35
C SER A 165 -9.11 8.05 -13.72
N GLU A 166 -10.06 8.99 -13.82
CA GLU A 166 -9.80 10.38 -14.18
C GLU A 166 -9.29 11.21 -13.00
N SER A 167 -9.96 11.15 -11.84
CA SER A 167 -9.74 12.11 -10.75
C SER A 167 -8.96 11.57 -9.55
N VAL A 168 -8.77 10.27 -9.37
CA VAL A 168 -8.02 9.71 -8.24
C VAL A 168 -6.71 9.12 -8.70
N SER A 169 -6.75 8.06 -9.52
CA SER A 169 -5.53 7.45 -10.07
C SER A 169 -4.87 8.30 -11.15
N GLU A 170 -5.63 9.14 -11.83
CA GLU A 170 -5.19 10.03 -12.93
C GLU A 170 -4.58 9.25 -14.11
N ASP A 171 -5.02 8.01 -14.32
CA ASP A 171 -4.57 7.16 -15.41
C ASP A 171 -5.40 7.34 -16.71
N GLY A 172 -6.66 7.79 -16.58
CA GLY A 172 -7.56 8.05 -17.71
C GLY A 172 -7.88 6.82 -18.56
N GLN A 173 -7.64 5.61 -18.06
CA GLN A 173 -7.76 4.39 -18.87
C GLN A 173 -9.19 3.86 -18.96
N LEU A 174 -10.02 4.04 -17.93
CA LEU A 174 -11.43 3.67 -17.99
C LEU A 174 -12.28 4.83 -18.50
N VAL A 175 -13.00 4.61 -19.57
CA VAL A 175 -13.79 5.64 -20.26
C VAL A 175 -15.20 5.16 -20.58
N ALA A 176 -16.12 6.12 -20.74
CA ALA A 176 -17.42 5.85 -21.33
C ALA A 176 -17.33 6.04 -22.85
N ARG A 177 -17.67 4.99 -23.61
CA ARG A 177 -17.75 5.01 -25.07
C ARG A 177 -19.21 5.12 -25.52
N ASN A 178 -19.45 5.81 -26.62
CA ASN A 178 -20.77 6.10 -27.16
C ASN A 178 -21.62 7.04 -26.28
N ARG A 179 -22.90 7.20 -26.58
CA ARG A 179 -23.83 8.06 -25.83
C ARG A 179 -25.24 7.49 -25.81
N GLY A 180 -26.06 7.97 -24.90
CA GLY A 180 -27.45 7.55 -24.73
C GLY A 180 -27.57 6.06 -24.41
N ALA A 181 -28.51 5.37 -25.03
CA ALA A 181 -28.74 3.94 -24.77
C ALA A 181 -27.59 3.03 -25.21
N MET A 182 -26.68 3.54 -26.03
CA MET A 182 -25.51 2.79 -26.52
C MET A 182 -24.26 3.02 -25.65
N SER A 183 -24.35 3.80 -24.59
CA SER A 183 -23.22 4.06 -23.70
C SER A 183 -22.74 2.79 -23.03
N VAL A 184 -21.42 2.55 -23.06
CA VAL A 184 -20.77 1.43 -22.40
C VAL A 184 -19.47 1.90 -21.72
N ILE A 185 -19.10 1.24 -20.64
CA ILE A 185 -17.78 1.40 -20.03
C ILE A 185 -16.79 0.47 -20.74
N THR A 186 -15.59 0.98 -21.00
CA THR A 186 -14.51 0.25 -21.65
C THR A 186 -13.16 0.83 -21.25
N THR A 187 -12.07 0.16 -21.60
CA THR A 187 -10.72 0.72 -21.54
C THR A 187 -10.48 1.64 -22.75
N PHE A 188 -9.62 2.64 -22.57
CA PHE A 188 -9.25 3.54 -23.64
C PHE A 188 -8.49 2.76 -24.74
N ALA A 189 -8.88 2.94 -25.98
CA ALA A 189 -8.31 2.25 -27.15
C ALA A 189 -8.33 0.70 -27.06
N ASP A 190 -9.18 0.14 -26.21
CA ASP A 190 -9.26 -1.30 -25.88
C ASP A 190 -7.91 -1.89 -25.36
N GLU A 191 -7.00 -1.03 -24.84
CA GLU A 191 -5.77 -1.43 -24.20
C GLU A 191 -6.02 -2.05 -22.81
N PRO A 192 -5.13 -2.95 -22.31
CA PRO A 192 -5.26 -3.53 -20.98
C PRO A 192 -5.29 -2.46 -19.87
N TYR A 193 -6.15 -2.64 -18.87
CA TYR A 193 -6.22 -1.75 -17.70
C TYR A 193 -5.05 -2.03 -16.75
N THR A 194 -4.10 -1.12 -16.69
CA THR A 194 -2.83 -1.24 -15.94
C THR A 194 -2.65 -0.10 -14.94
N GLY A 195 -1.78 -0.30 -13.95
CA GLY A 195 -1.42 0.72 -12.96
C GLY A 195 -1.57 0.22 -11.53
N PRO A 196 -1.05 0.98 -10.55
CA PRO A 196 -0.96 0.51 -9.17
C PRO A 196 -2.30 0.42 -8.43
N PHE A 197 -3.41 0.92 -8.97
CA PHE A 197 -4.67 1.06 -8.26
C PHE A 197 -5.89 0.50 -8.98
N THR A 198 -5.69 -0.34 -10.01
CA THR A 198 -6.80 -0.79 -10.88
C THR A 198 -7.87 -1.55 -10.10
N GLY A 199 -7.50 -2.32 -9.09
CA GLY A 199 -8.41 -3.13 -8.28
C GLY A 199 -9.46 -2.35 -7.49
N ASN A 200 -9.25 -1.04 -7.24
CA ASN A 200 -10.24 -0.24 -6.50
C ASN A 200 -11.58 -0.11 -7.22
N VAL A 201 -11.60 -0.23 -8.54
CA VAL A 201 -12.85 -0.17 -9.31
C VAL A 201 -13.80 -1.32 -9.00
N THR A 202 -13.30 -2.46 -8.50
CA THR A 202 -14.13 -3.62 -8.11
C THR A 202 -14.91 -3.37 -6.81
N GLU A 203 -14.33 -2.60 -5.88
CA GLU A 203 -15.04 -2.16 -4.67
C GLU A 203 -15.95 -0.96 -4.93
N LEU A 204 -15.49 0.01 -5.74
CA LEU A 204 -16.27 1.18 -6.12
C LEU A 204 -17.52 0.83 -6.93
N CYS A 205 -17.47 -0.25 -7.72
CA CYS A 205 -18.60 -0.67 -8.54
C CYS A 205 -19.75 -1.15 -7.65
N PRO A 206 -20.93 -0.48 -7.68
CA PRO A 206 -22.05 -0.84 -6.80
C PRO A 206 -22.79 -2.11 -7.27
N VAL A 207 -22.36 -2.71 -8.36
CA VAL A 207 -22.95 -3.90 -8.97
C VAL A 207 -21.86 -4.88 -9.42
N GLY A 208 -22.22 -6.06 -9.87
CA GLY A 208 -21.27 -7.07 -10.35
C GLY A 208 -20.75 -6.83 -11.77
N ALA A 209 -20.60 -5.56 -12.19
CA ALA A 209 -20.07 -5.26 -13.53
C ALA A 209 -18.54 -5.33 -13.58
N LEU A 210 -17.84 -4.90 -12.54
CA LEU A 210 -16.38 -5.02 -12.41
C LEU A 210 -16.08 -5.94 -11.24
N LEU A 211 -15.45 -7.06 -11.51
CA LEU A 211 -15.20 -8.14 -10.55
C LEU A 211 -13.73 -8.59 -10.60
N PRO A 212 -13.12 -8.91 -9.44
CA PRO A 212 -11.78 -9.48 -9.41
C PRO A 212 -11.82 -10.93 -9.94
N THR A 213 -10.92 -11.27 -10.85
CA THR A 213 -10.85 -12.62 -11.46
C THR A 213 -10.49 -13.70 -10.45
N GLN A 214 -9.61 -13.38 -9.48
CA GLN A 214 -9.18 -14.30 -8.43
C GLN A 214 -10.30 -14.71 -7.44
N TYR A 215 -11.35 -13.87 -7.31
CA TYR A 215 -12.49 -14.15 -6.39
C TYR A 215 -13.67 -14.78 -7.10
N ARG A 216 -13.63 -14.91 -8.43
CA ARG A 216 -14.76 -15.38 -9.22
C ARG A 216 -15.16 -16.80 -8.82
N PHE A 217 -16.41 -16.96 -8.35
CA PHE A 217 -17.03 -18.21 -7.87
C PHE A 217 -16.37 -18.85 -6.64
N GLU A 218 -15.57 -18.08 -5.88
CA GLU A 218 -14.83 -18.59 -4.73
C GLU A 218 -15.67 -18.68 -3.44
N ALA A 219 -16.57 -17.71 -3.22
CA ALA A 219 -17.37 -17.66 -2.00
C ALA A 219 -18.60 -16.75 -2.12
N ARG A 220 -19.55 -16.95 -1.19
CA ARG A 220 -20.67 -16.04 -0.93
C ARG A 220 -20.45 -15.28 0.39
N PRO A 221 -21.07 -14.08 0.58
CA PRO A 221 -20.86 -13.29 1.79
C PRO A 221 -21.17 -14.00 3.11
N TRP A 222 -22.06 -14.97 3.11
CA TRP A 222 -22.41 -15.76 4.32
C TRP A 222 -21.48 -16.96 4.57
N GLU A 223 -20.51 -17.21 3.70
CA GLU A 223 -19.54 -18.31 3.81
C GLU A 223 -18.15 -17.83 4.27
N ILE A 224 -17.99 -16.53 4.47
CA ILE A 224 -16.70 -15.89 4.67
C ILE A 224 -16.63 -15.15 6.01
N VAL A 225 -15.40 -14.95 6.47
CA VAL A 225 -15.06 -14.09 7.61
C VAL A 225 -14.05 -13.05 7.14
N ASP A 226 -14.33 -11.79 7.41
CA ASP A 226 -13.40 -10.69 7.16
C ASP A 226 -12.55 -10.43 8.41
N VAL A 227 -11.24 -10.67 8.32
CA VAL A 227 -10.29 -10.42 9.40
C VAL A 227 -9.65 -9.06 9.19
N PRO A 228 -9.84 -8.10 10.12
CA PRO A 228 -9.17 -6.79 10.03
C PRO A 228 -7.68 -6.94 10.32
N THR A 229 -6.84 -6.44 9.40
CA THR A 229 -5.38 -6.46 9.51
C THR A 229 -4.78 -5.24 8.81
N VAL A 230 -3.45 -5.20 8.70
CA VAL A 230 -2.73 -4.20 7.91
C VAL A 230 -1.94 -4.88 6.79
N CYS A 231 -1.71 -4.15 5.71
CA CYS A 231 -0.95 -4.64 4.57
C CYS A 231 0.56 -4.60 4.87
N GLY A 232 1.22 -5.76 4.79
CA GLY A 232 2.67 -5.90 4.98
C GLY A 232 3.49 -5.87 3.69
N MET A 233 2.96 -5.31 2.59
CA MET A 233 3.62 -5.36 1.27
C MET A 233 4.47 -4.12 0.94
N CYS A 234 4.35 -3.04 1.73
CA CYS A 234 5.11 -1.79 1.57
C CYS A 234 5.02 -0.94 2.85
N PRO A 235 5.82 0.14 2.99
CA PRO A 235 5.90 0.92 4.22
C PRO A 235 4.65 1.75 4.59
N VAL A 236 3.66 1.84 3.71
CA VAL A 236 2.44 2.62 3.99
C VAL A 236 1.60 2.02 5.12
N GLY A 237 1.52 0.68 5.22
CA GLY A 237 0.70 0.02 6.22
C GLY A 237 -0.80 0.27 6.03
N CYS A 238 -1.33 0.14 4.79
CA CYS A 238 -2.76 0.30 4.50
C CYS A 238 -3.62 -0.63 5.35
N ASN A 239 -4.76 -0.13 5.84
CA ASN A 239 -5.70 -0.94 6.57
C ASN A 239 -6.50 -1.83 5.61
N THR A 240 -6.62 -3.10 5.95
CA THR A 240 -7.25 -4.09 5.07
C THR A 240 -8.18 -5.04 5.83
N HIS A 241 -9.13 -5.64 5.11
CA HIS A 241 -9.82 -6.85 5.51
C HIS A 241 -9.32 -8.00 4.64
N ALA A 242 -8.79 -9.04 5.26
CA ALA A 242 -8.53 -10.31 4.58
C ALA A 242 -9.78 -11.19 4.70
N THR A 243 -10.43 -11.46 3.57
CA THR A 243 -11.61 -12.34 3.49
C THR A 243 -11.16 -13.79 3.46
N VAL A 244 -11.57 -14.57 4.46
CA VAL A 244 -11.16 -15.97 4.65
C VAL A 244 -12.34 -16.90 4.50
N ARG A 245 -12.14 -18.02 3.81
CA ARG A 245 -13.04 -19.19 3.77
C ARG A 245 -12.22 -20.47 3.88
N GLU A 246 -12.61 -21.36 4.77
CA GLU A 246 -11.96 -22.68 4.94
C GLU A 246 -10.42 -22.57 5.13
N GLY A 247 -9.97 -21.62 5.97
CA GLY A 247 -8.55 -21.42 6.25
C GLY A 247 -7.73 -20.86 5.08
N LYS A 248 -8.37 -20.32 4.04
CA LYS A 248 -7.70 -19.75 2.86
C LYS A 248 -8.16 -18.32 2.61
N VAL A 249 -7.20 -17.42 2.38
CA VAL A 249 -7.50 -16.06 1.94
C VAL A 249 -8.09 -16.12 0.52
N LYS A 250 -9.24 -15.49 0.34
CA LYS A 250 -9.99 -15.44 -0.93
C LYS A 250 -9.87 -14.08 -1.63
N ARG A 251 -9.81 -12.99 -0.87
CA ARG A 251 -9.61 -11.62 -1.37
C ARG A 251 -9.08 -10.72 -0.25
N ILE A 252 -8.48 -9.60 -0.62
CA ILE A 252 -8.14 -8.50 0.27
C ILE A 252 -8.95 -7.27 -0.13
N LEU A 253 -9.67 -6.69 0.83
CA LEU A 253 -10.46 -5.47 0.67
C LEU A 253 -9.82 -4.32 1.43
N SER A 254 -10.07 -3.09 1.00
CA SER A 254 -9.67 -1.90 1.75
C SER A 254 -10.53 -1.74 3.00
N ARG A 255 -9.92 -1.30 4.10
CA ARG A 255 -10.58 -0.94 5.35
C ARG A 255 -10.21 0.50 5.69
N ASN A 256 -11.00 1.42 5.22
CA ASN A 256 -10.74 2.86 5.26
C ASN A 256 -10.09 3.34 6.57
N HIS A 257 -8.89 3.92 6.46
CA HIS A 257 -8.27 4.72 7.50
C HIS A 257 -8.12 6.16 6.97
N PRO A 258 -8.84 7.15 7.55
CA PRO A 258 -8.92 8.50 6.98
C PRO A 258 -7.58 9.23 6.93
N GLU A 259 -6.62 8.86 7.77
CA GLU A 259 -5.30 9.49 7.84
C GLU A 259 -4.23 8.77 7.01
N ILE A 260 -4.39 7.47 6.74
CA ILE A 260 -3.39 6.67 6.02
C ILE A 260 -3.75 6.53 4.54
N ASP A 261 -4.88 5.86 4.25
CA ASP A 261 -5.20 5.34 2.92
C ASP A 261 -6.49 5.88 2.30
N GLU A 262 -7.33 6.59 3.08
CA GLU A 262 -8.66 7.05 2.63
C GLU A 262 -9.51 5.93 1.98
N GLY A 263 -9.23 4.67 2.33
CA GLY A 263 -9.89 3.48 1.77
C GLY A 263 -9.42 3.12 0.35
N TRP A 264 -8.25 3.57 -0.07
CA TRP A 264 -7.60 3.13 -1.31
C TRP A 264 -6.58 2.04 -1.00
N LEU A 265 -6.49 1.04 -1.87
CA LEU A 265 -5.53 -0.05 -1.75
C LEU A 265 -4.86 -0.30 -3.10
N CYS A 266 -3.53 -0.39 -3.12
CA CYS A 266 -2.81 -0.70 -4.35
C CYS A 266 -2.99 -2.16 -4.75
N ASP A 267 -2.80 -2.46 -6.05
CA ASP A 267 -3.00 -3.79 -6.61
C ASP A 267 -2.02 -4.82 -6.04
N LYS A 268 -0.81 -4.40 -5.65
CA LYS A 268 0.14 -5.25 -4.92
C LYS A 268 -0.45 -5.77 -3.61
N GLY A 269 -1.02 -4.87 -2.79
CA GLY A 269 -1.67 -5.25 -1.53
C GLY A 269 -2.98 -6.02 -1.74
N ARG A 270 -3.73 -5.70 -2.81
CA ARG A 270 -5.03 -6.31 -3.08
C ARG A 270 -4.95 -7.72 -3.64
N PHE A 271 -4.05 -7.97 -4.59
CA PHE A 271 -3.98 -9.21 -5.35
C PHE A 271 -2.77 -10.08 -4.98
N GLY A 272 -1.84 -9.54 -4.20
CA GLY A 272 -0.58 -10.22 -3.85
C GLY A 272 -0.73 -11.44 -2.95
N PHE A 273 -1.87 -11.66 -2.30
CA PHE A 273 -2.08 -12.74 -1.32
C PHE A 273 -1.93 -14.16 -1.87
N THR A 274 -1.99 -14.34 -3.20
CA THR A 274 -1.87 -15.67 -3.83
C THR A 274 -0.47 -16.27 -3.71
N HIS A 275 0.55 -15.48 -3.32
CA HIS A 275 1.88 -15.99 -2.98
C HIS A 275 1.85 -17.05 -1.87
N LEU A 276 0.85 -17.02 -0.98
CA LEU A 276 0.64 -18.05 0.04
C LEU A 276 0.51 -19.48 -0.55
N ARG A 277 0.17 -19.59 -1.83
CA ARG A 277 -0.05 -20.84 -2.56
C ARG A 277 1.01 -21.11 -3.62
N ALA A 278 2.16 -20.42 -3.53
CA ALA A 278 3.27 -20.62 -4.47
C ALA A 278 3.74 -22.09 -4.45
N ALA A 279 4.03 -22.64 -5.62
CA ALA A 279 4.41 -24.04 -5.76
C ALA A 279 5.77 -24.37 -5.10
N ASP A 280 6.61 -23.36 -4.95
CA ASP A 280 7.93 -23.46 -4.31
C ASP A 280 7.93 -23.02 -2.83
N ARG A 281 6.75 -22.98 -2.18
CA ARG A 281 6.61 -22.66 -0.76
C ARG A 281 7.29 -23.71 0.12
N ILE A 282 8.15 -23.27 1.04
CA ILE A 282 8.74 -24.12 2.09
C ILE A 282 7.71 -24.30 3.19
N VAL A 283 7.36 -25.55 3.50
CA VAL A 283 6.38 -25.89 4.56
C VAL A 283 7.00 -26.69 5.70
N ASP A 284 8.11 -27.38 5.44
CA ASP A 284 8.89 -28.12 6.43
C ASP A 284 10.33 -27.60 6.46
N PRO A 285 11.02 -27.64 7.62
CA PRO A 285 12.45 -27.30 7.68
C PRO A 285 13.26 -28.20 6.76
N ILE A 286 14.28 -27.63 6.13
CA ILE A 286 15.21 -28.36 5.25
C ILE A 286 16.65 -28.12 5.66
N LYS A 287 17.43 -29.18 5.72
CA LYS A 287 18.85 -29.15 6.09
C LYS A 287 19.73 -29.58 4.93
N ARG A 288 20.87 -28.91 4.79
CA ARG A 288 21.89 -29.30 3.79
C ARG A 288 22.58 -30.59 4.21
N VAL A 289 22.51 -31.59 3.36
CA VAL A 289 23.21 -32.88 3.50
C VAL A 289 24.32 -32.97 2.47
N ARG A 290 25.55 -33.20 2.92
CA ARG A 290 26.72 -33.25 2.04
C ARG A 290 26.49 -34.23 0.88
N ARG A 291 26.67 -33.78 -0.35
CA ARG A 291 26.49 -34.51 -1.63
C ARG A 291 25.02 -34.87 -1.99
N ARG A 292 24.04 -34.56 -1.16
CA ARG A 292 22.63 -34.86 -1.44
C ARG A 292 21.74 -33.63 -1.66
N GLY A 293 22.25 -32.44 -1.33
CA GLY A 293 21.49 -31.19 -1.39
C GLY A 293 20.69 -30.95 -0.12
N PHE A 294 19.48 -30.41 -0.24
CA PHE A 294 18.60 -30.21 0.90
C PHE A 294 17.66 -31.40 1.10
N GLU A 295 17.51 -31.82 2.34
CA GLU A 295 16.56 -32.86 2.74
C GLU A 295 15.60 -32.30 3.82
N PRO A 296 14.29 -32.62 3.76
CA PRO A 296 13.34 -32.26 4.83
C PRO A 296 13.74 -32.90 6.16
N VAL A 297 13.60 -32.16 7.25
CA VAL A 297 13.82 -32.64 8.61
C VAL A 297 12.64 -32.28 9.50
N SER A 298 12.50 -32.98 10.64
CA SER A 298 11.50 -32.60 11.63
C SER A 298 11.84 -31.25 12.28
N TRP A 299 10.86 -30.58 12.87
CA TRP A 299 11.09 -29.33 13.62
C TRP A 299 12.04 -29.57 14.81
N ASP A 300 11.94 -30.69 15.49
CA ASP A 300 12.85 -31.01 16.61
C ASP A 300 14.30 -31.16 16.12
N ASP A 301 14.52 -31.89 15.01
CA ASP A 301 15.86 -32.04 14.41
C ASP A 301 16.40 -30.68 13.89
N ALA A 302 15.54 -29.82 13.36
CA ALA A 302 15.91 -28.48 12.91
C ALA A 302 16.34 -27.59 14.07
N LEU A 303 15.59 -27.61 15.19
CA LEU A 303 15.92 -26.86 16.39
C LEU A 303 17.18 -27.38 17.07
N ASP A 304 17.41 -28.71 17.08
CA ASP A 304 18.65 -29.33 17.56
C ASP A 304 19.86 -28.86 16.72
N GLU A 305 19.69 -28.79 15.41
CA GLU A 305 20.74 -28.28 14.51
C GLU A 305 20.97 -26.78 14.71
N ALA A 306 19.91 -25.97 14.84
CA ALA A 306 20.03 -24.53 15.10
C ALA A 306 20.76 -24.25 16.43
N GLU A 307 20.41 -24.98 17.51
CA GLU A 307 21.11 -24.91 18.79
C GLU A 307 22.59 -25.29 18.63
N ARG A 308 22.88 -26.37 17.93
CA ARG A 308 24.28 -26.80 17.67
C ARG A 308 25.09 -25.71 16.94
N LEU A 309 24.52 -25.08 15.91
CA LEU A 309 25.15 -24.02 15.13
C LEU A 309 25.37 -22.76 15.98
N LEU A 310 24.39 -22.35 16.80
CA LEU A 310 24.51 -21.22 17.72
C LEU A 310 25.63 -21.43 18.75
N ARG A 311 25.70 -22.59 19.36
CA ARG A 311 26.77 -22.93 20.32
C ARG A 311 28.15 -22.99 19.65
N ALA A 312 28.24 -23.53 18.43
CA ALA A 312 29.49 -23.60 17.67
C ALA A 312 30.02 -22.22 17.22
N ALA A 313 29.17 -21.23 17.09
CA ALA A 313 29.55 -19.87 16.71
C ALA A 313 30.35 -19.11 17.79
N HIS A 314 30.29 -19.56 19.05
CA HIS A 314 31.04 -18.96 20.18
C HIS A 314 30.87 -17.42 20.30
N GLY A 315 29.65 -16.91 20.17
CA GLY A 315 29.35 -15.49 20.25
C GLY A 315 29.53 -14.69 18.95
N ARG A 316 30.03 -15.31 17.86
CA ARG A 316 30.21 -14.67 16.56
C ARG A 316 28.97 -14.87 15.67
N VAL A 317 27.82 -14.39 16.16
CA VAL A 317 26.53 -14.52 15.47
C VAL A 317 26.12 -13.17 14.90
N VAL A 318 25.79 -13.12 13.63
CA VAL A 318 25.22 -11.94 12.95
C VAL A 318 23.81 -12.26 12.49
N VAL A 319 22.86 -11.34 12.72
CA VAL A 319 21.47 -11.47 12.23
C VAL A 319 21.21 -10.45 11.12
N ALA A 320 20.82 -10.91 9.94
CA ALA A 320 20.36 -10.05 8.86
C ALA A 320 18.84 -10.06 8.82
N LEU A 321 18.21 -8.91 9.06
CA LEU A 321 16.77 -8.70 9.14
C LEU A 321 16.22 -8.11 7.83
N SER A 322 15.03 -8.55 7.42
CA SER A 322 14.41 -8.11 6.16
C SER A 322 13.60 -6.82 6.29
N GLY A 323 13.16 -6.47 7.51
CA GLY A 323 12.20 -5.39 7.74
C GLY A 323 10.76 -5.78 7.46
N SER A 324 10.47 -7.07 7.30
CA SER A 324 9.13 -7.64 7.23
C SER A 324 8.74 -8.44 8.48
N GLU A 325 9.66 -8.61 9.43
CA GLU A 325 9.39 -9.15 10.75
C GLU A 325 8.41 -8.24 11.50
N THR A 326 7.61 -8.82 12.41
CA THR A 326 6.88 -8.01 13.38
C THR A 326 7.85 -7.39 14.38
N VAL A 327 7.42 -6.35 15.09
CA VAL A 327 8.20 -5.75 16.19
C VAL A 327 8.58 -6.82 17.22
N GLU A 328 7.65 -7.72 17.52
CA GLU A 328 7.81 -8.80 18.48
C GLU A 328 8.81 -9.86 18.01
N GLU A 329 8.77 -10.25 16.71
CA GLU A 329 9.72 -11.21 16.13
C GLU A 329 11.15 -10.65 16.12
N ALA A 330 11.32 -9.38 15.75
CA ALA A 330 12.63 -8.72 15.78
C ALA A 330 13.19 -8.63 17.19
N TYR A 331 12.35 -8.30 18.19
CA TYR A 331 12.75 -8.31 19.60
C TYR A 331 13.13 -9.71 20.10
N ALA A 332 12.32 -10.71 19.73
CA ALA A 332 12.59 -12.10 20.12
C ALA A 332 13.92 -12.61 19.56
N LEU A 333 14.22 -12.31 18.27
CA LEU A 333 15.53 -12.62 17.66
C LEU A 333 16.68 -11.88 18.34
N ALA A 334 16.50 -10.58 18.65
CA ALA A 334 17.50 -9.81 19.36
C ALA A 334 17.80 -10.42 20.74
N LYS A 335 16.75 -10.78 21.50
CA LYS A 335 16.88 -11.39 22.83
C LYS A 335 17.54 -12.77 22.77
N LEU A 336 17.14 -13.61 21.81
CA LEU A 336 17.76 -14.91 21.57
C LEU A 336 19.27 -14.79 21.33
N VAL A 337 19.69 -13.90 20.44
CA VAL A 337 21.09 -13.78 20.03
C VAL A 337 21.94 -13.11 21.12
N ARG A 338 21.44 -12.06 21.73
CA ARG A 338 22.16 -11.33 22.79
C ARG A 338 22.33 -12.15 24.09
N HIS A 339 21.23 -12.71 24.58
CA HIS A 339 21.27 -13.44 25.85
C HIS A 339 21.58 -14.93 25.69
N GLY A 340 21.23 -15.55 24.55
CA GLY A 340 21.47 -16.97 24.28
C GLY A 340 22.84 -17.24 23.64
N ALA A 341 23.29 -16.39 22.72
CA ALA A 341 24.55 -16.56 22.01
C ALA A 341 25.64 -15.57 22.42
N GLY A 342 25.34 -14.50 23.16
CA GLY A 342 26.31 -13.50 23.59
C GLY A 342 26.80 -12.60 22.44
N SER A 343 25.98 -12.36 21.41
CA SER A 343 26.31 -11.51 20.27
C SER A 343 25.35 -10.33 20.14
N HIS A 344 25.83 -9.18 19.67
CA HIS A 344 25.03 -7.96 19.51
C HIS A 344 24.89 -7.51 18.05
N GLU A 345 25.40 -8.29 17.10
CA GLU A 345 25.52 -7.85 15.72
C GLU A 345 24.27 -8.11 14.90
N ALA A 346 23.85 -7.09 14.14
CA ALA A 346 22.80 -7.21 13.15
C ALA A 346 23.07 -6.36 11.91
N VAL A 347 22.61 -6.87 10.78
CA VAL A 347 22.39 -6.09 9.57
C VAL A 347 20.93 -5.72 9.56
N LEU A 348 20.63 -4.49 9.95
CA LEU A 348 19.28 -3.96 9.96
C LEU A 348 18.87 -3.57 8.52
N PRO A 349 17.57 -3.65 8.20
CA PRO A 349 17.06 -3.09 6.97
C PRO A 349 17.28 -1.58 6.91
N GLU A 350 16.82 -0.94 5.85
CA GLU A 350 16.96 0.51 5.66
C GLU A 350 16.60 1.28 6.95
N GLU A 351 17.59 2.01 7.50
CA GLU A 351 17.49 2.71 8.78
C GLU A 351 16.56 3.93 8.65
N ILE A 352 15.59 4.06 9.55
CA ILE A 352 14.76 5.25 9.69
C ILE A 352 15.19 6.01 10.92
N SER A 353 15.69 7.23 10.74
CA SER A 353 16.20 8.07 11.83
C SER A 353 15.09 8.57 12.76
N ASP A 354 15.35 8.53 14.06
CA ASP A 354 14.52 9.14 15.12
C ASP A 354 14.36 10.65 14.95
N ALA A 355 15.28 11.28 14.24
CA ALA A 355 15.22 12.70 13.90
C ALA A 355 13.94 13.11 13.18
N LEU A 356 13.31 12.18 12.44
CA LEU A 356 12.02 12.44 11.79
C LEU A 356 10.87 12.55 12.78
N ASP A 357 11.02 12.07 14.02
CA ASP A 357 9.96 12.06 15.01
C ASP A 357 9.45 13.46 15.36
N ALA A 358 10.33 14.47 15.31
CA ALA A 358 9.97 15.89 15.48
C ALA A 358 9.08 16.45 14.36
N TYR A 359 9.02 15.79 13.20
CA TYR A 359 8.34 16.25 11.98
C TYR A 359 7.20 15.33 11.54
N ARG A 360 6.74 14.43 12.41
CA ARG A 360 5.68 13.47 12.07
C ARG A 360 4.35 14.13 11.84
N LEU A 361 3.70 13.68 10.78
CA LEU A 361 2.34 14.03 10.39
C LEU A 361 1.58 12.78 9.94
N PRO A 362 0.24 12.75 10.00
CA PRO A 362 -0.52 11.77 9.26
C PRO A 362 -0.34 11.98 7.75
N LEU A 363 -0.35 10.91 6.95
CA LEU A 363 -0.21 10.99 5.49
C LEU A 363 -1.27 11.90 4.86
N SER A 364 -2.48 11.94 5.42
CA SER A 364 -3.56 12.84 4.99
C SER A 364 -3.19 14.33 5.04
N ALA A 365 -2.22 14.73 5.87
CA ALA A 365 -1.76 16.11 5.94
C ALA A 365 -1.13 16.60 4.62
N ILE A 366 -0.59 15.69 3.80
CA ILE A 366 -0.06 16.00 2.46
C ILE A 366 -1.15 16.68 1.62
N ALA A 367 -2.40 16.20 1.69
CA ALA A 367 -3.52 16.79 0.95
C ALA A 367 -3.89 18.22 1.38
N GLY A 368 -3.46 18.65 2.57
CA GLY A 368 -3.67 19.99 3.11
C GLY A 368 -2.49 20.94 2.90
N ALA A 369 -1.36 20.45 2.36
CA ALA A 369 -0.17 21.26 2.14
C ALA A 369 -0.41 22.34 1.08
N GLN A 370 0.28 23.49 1.22
CA GLN A 370 0.37 24.50 0.17
C GLN A 370 1.52 24.19 -0.82
N VAL A 371 2.59 23.59 -0.28
CA VAL A 371 3.74 23.14 -1.08
C VAL A 371 4.14 21.74 -0.62
N VAL A 372 4.31 20.83 -1.58
CA VAL A 372 4.91 19.51 -1.36
C VAL A 372 6.26 19.48 -2.08
N VAL A 373 7.33 19.25 -1.33
CA VAL A 373 8.68 19.11 -1.88
C VAL A 373 9.01 17.63 -2.00
N VAL A 374 9.16 17.13 -3.24
CA VAL A 374 9.47 15.73 -3.53
C VAL A 374 10.94 15.61 -3.92
N LEU A 375 11.70 14.87 -3.14
CA LEU A 375 13.15 14.70 -3.25
C LEU A 375 13.51 13.22 -3.48
N GLY A 376 14.73 12.94 -3.92
CA GLY A 376 15.31 11.59 -4.01
C GLY A 376 15.25 10.95 -5.40
N ASP A 377 14.47 11.50 -6.33
CA ASP A 377 14.40 11.16 -7.77
C ASP A 377 13.82 9.77 -8.13
N GLU A 378 13.52 8.89 -7.17
CA GLU A 378 12.76 7.66 -7.44
C GLU A 378 11.24 7.95 -7.51
N PRO A 379 10.47 7.17 -8.27
CA PRO A 379 9.03 7.38 -8.37
C PRO A 379 8.36 7.10 -7.01
N VAL A 380 7.64 8.08 -6.46
CA VAL A 380 6.89 7.92 -5.20
C VAL A 380 5.90 6.77 -5.28
N ALA A 381 5.22 6.60 -6.43
CA ALA A 381 4.25 5.53 -6.64
C ALA A 381 4.84 4.12 -6.55
N GLU A 382 6.13 3.95 -6.83
CA GLU A 382 6.82 2.66 -6.76
C GLU A 382 7.21 2.29 -5.32
N ARG A 383 7.52 3.28 -4.47
CA ARG A 383 7.86 3.07 -3.07
C ARG A 383 6.66 3.05 -2.13
N ALA A 384 5.76 4.05 -2.28
CA ALA A 384 4.61 4.26 -1.41
C ALA A 384 3.41 4.78 -2.23
N PRO A 385 2.67 3.89 -2.92
CA PRO A 385 1.63 4.29 -3.87
C PRO A 385 0.58 5.24 -3.28
N ILE A 386 0.19 5.05 -2.03
CA ILE A 386 -0.81 5.89 -1.36
C ILE A 386 -0.28 7.32 -1.15
N VAL A 387 1.02 7.49 -0.89
CA VAL A 387 1.63 8.83 -0.79
C VAL A 387 1.50 9.58 -2.12
N ASP A 388 1.65 8.89 -3.26
CA ASP A 388 1.41 9.47 -4.58
C ASP A 388 -0.04 9.94 -4.77
N LEU A 389 -1.04 9.18 -4.26
CA LEU A 389 -2.44 9.62 -4.29
C LEU A 389 -2.67 10.87 -3.43
N TRP A 390 -2.06 10.97 -2.24
CA TRP A 390 -2.13 12.17 -1.41
C TRP A 390 -1.48 13.38 -2.08
N ILE A 391 -0.35 13.20 -2.76
CA ILE A 391 0.31 14.26 -3.55
C ILE A 391 -0.58 14.70 -4.73
N LYS A 392 -1.19 13.76 -5.46
CA LYS A 392 -2.18 14.06 -6.51
C LYS A 392 -3.36 14.85 -5.96
N GLN A 393 -3.88 14.44 -4.80
CA GLN A 393 -4.99 15.16 -4.14
C GLN A 393 -4.58 16.57 -3.72
N ALA A 394 -3.39 16.77 -3.14
CA ALA A 394 -2.84 18.08 -2.80
C ALA A 394 -2.78 18.98 -4.04
N ARG A 395 -2.25 18.47 -5.15
CA ARG A 395 -2.15 19.20 -6.43
C ARG A 395 -3.53 19.62 -6.96
N ARG A 396 -4.53 18.72 -6.91
CA ARG A 396 -5.92 19.06 -7.29
C ARG A 396 -6.53 20.15 -6.41
N LYS A 397 -6.13 20.23 -5.13
CA LYS A 397 -6.52 21.30 -4.20
C LYS A 397 -5.71 22.58 -4.36
N GLY A 398 -4.78 22.65 -5.33
CA GLY A 398 -4.00 23.85 -5.66
C GLY A 398 -2.61 23.89 -5.05
N ALA A 399 -2.14 22.84 -4.38
CA ALA A 399 -0.78 22.77 -3.87
C ALA A 399 0.25 22.77 -5.00
N LYS A 400 1.38 23.46 -4.79
CA LYS A 400 2.54 23.36 -5.67
C LYS A 400 3.37 22.12 -5.30
N VAL A 401 3.75 21.33 -6.30
CA VAL A 401 4.65 20.18 -6.13
C VAL A 401 5.98 20.54 -6.79
N VAL A 402 7.03 20.62 -5.99
CA VAL A 402 8.36 21.07 -6.41
C VAL A 402 9.44 20.04 -6.10
N GLY A 403 10.56 20.07 -6.82
CA GLY A 403 11.68 19.13 -6.66
C GLY A 403 12.87 19.70 -5.87
N SER A 404 12.77 20.90 -5.31
CA SER A 404 13.83 21.54 -4.53
C SER A 404 13.28 22.24 -3.30
N PRO A 405 13.95 22.14 -2.14
CA PRO A 405 13.60 22.90 -0.94
C PRO A 405 13.91 24.40 -1.05
N ASP A 406 14.74 24.79 -2.02
CA ASP A 406 15.13 26.17 -2.27
C ASP A 406 14.22 26.87 -3.28
N ASP A 407 13.14 26.21 -3.75
CA ASP A 407 12.13 26.79 -4.64
C ASP A 407 11.44 28.00 -3.98
N ASP A 408 11.20 29.06 -4.76
CA ASP A 408 10.56 30.28 -4.26
C ASP A 408 9.17 30.03 -3.66
N ALA A 409 8.47 28.97 -4.12
CA ALA A 409 7.18 28.60 -3.59
C ALA A 409 7.25 28.16 -2.11
N VAL A 410 8.40 27.64 -1.67
CA VAL A 410 8.60 27.17 -0.28
C VAL A 410 8.73 28.34 0.68
N ARG A 411 9.40 29.44 0.26
CA ARG A 411 9.73 30.58 1.14
C ARG A 411 8.53 31.33 1.71
N GLY A 412 7.40 31.30 1.01
CA GLY A 412 6.18 32.01 1.43
C GLY A 412 5.06 31.12 1.93
N ALA A 413 5.26 29.80 2.00
CA ALA A 413 4.23 28.86 2.34
C ALA A 413 4.12 28.62 3.86
N GLU A 414 2.89 28.62 4.38
CA GLU A 414 2.60 28.32 5.78
C GLU A 414 2.59 26.80 6.06
N ARG A 415 2.21 26.00 5.07
CA ARG A 415 2.13 24.52 5.19
C ARG A 415 2.99 23.87 4.12
N VAL A 416 4.14 23.36 4.55
CA VAL A 416 5.13 22.69 3.71
C VAL A 416 5.32 21.27 4.18
N VAL A 417 5.26 20.32 3.24
CA VAL A 417 5.52 18.90 3.51
C VAL A 417 6.67 18.42 2.62
N LEU A 418 7.70 17.83 3.24
CA LEU A 418 8.81 17.19 2.55
C LEU A 418 8.51 15.71 2.35
N VAL A 419 8.80 15.17 1.17
CA VAL A 419 8.71 13.74 0.85
C VAL A 419 9.99 13.31 0.17
N TRP A 420 10.73 12.38 0.79
CA TRP A 420 11.94 11.83 0.19
C TRP A 420 11.67 10.42 -0.35
N SER A 421 11.80 10.26 -1.67
CA SER A 421 11.66 9.01 -2.39
C SER A 421 12.94 8.67 -3.13
N GLY A 422 13.70 7.73 -2.60
CA GLY A 422 14.96 7.31 -3.22
C GLY A 422 16.13 7.23 -2.25
N PRO A 423 17.35 6.90 -2.76
CA PRO A 423 18.57 6.83 -1.97
C PRO A 423 19.04 8.22 -1.50
N GLY A 424 20.03 8.23 -0.61
CA GLY A 424 20.64 9.46 -0.12
C GLY A 424 19.91 10.14 1.05
N GLY A 425 18.76 9.61 1.47
CA GLY A 425 18.03 10.07 2.65
C GLY A 425 18.60 9.57 3.97
N ARG A 426 19.46 8.53 3.94
CA ARG A 426 20.10 7.89 5.10
C ARG A 426 19.14 7.69 6.27
N GLY A 427 18.10 6.88 6.02
CA GLY A 427 17.08 6.61 7.02
C GLY A 427 16.23 7.83 7.42
N GLY A 428 16.29 8.91 6.65
CA GLY A 428 15.54 10.14 6.94
C GLY A 428 16.35 11.24 7.65
N ALA A 429 17.58 10.98 8.08
CA ALA A 429 18.42 12.01 8.74
C ALA A 429 18.61 13.26 7.85
N ARG A 430 18.84 13.06 6.55
CA ARG A 430 18.95 14.17 5.59
C ARG A 430 17.64 14.94 5.43
N VAL A 431 16.52 14.25 5.51
CA VAL A 431 15.20 14.88 5.42
C VAL A 431 14.92 15.69 6.68
N ALA A 432 15.31 15.19 7.85
CA ALA A 432 15.19 15.89 9.12
C ALA A 432 16.05 17.17 9.15
N GLU A 433 17.29 17.09 8.68
CA GLU A 433 18.18 18.29 8.51
C GLU A 433 17.54 19.35 7.62
N LEU A 434 16.94 18.93 6.49
CA LEU A 434 16.24 19.86 5.60
C LEU A 434 14.99 20.46 6.25
N ALA A 435 14.23 19.66 7.00
CA ALA A 435 13.04 20.09 7.73
C ALA A 435 13.40 21.10 8.84
N GLU A 436 14.52 20.87 9.55
CA GLU A 436 15.07 21.79 10.53
C GLU A 436 15.48 23.12 9.88
N ARG A 437 16.24 23.08 8.78
CA ARG A 437 16.66 24.28 8.02
C ARG A 437 15.48 25.13 7.57
N LEU A 438 14.36 24.49 7.21
CA LEU A 438 13.12 25.17 6.82
C LEU A 438 12.25 25.57 8.03
N GLY A 439 12.65 25.20 9.26
CA GLY A 439 11.94 25.51 10.49
C GLY A 439 10.53 24.91 10.51
N LEU A 440 10.36 23.64 10.15
CA LEU A 440 9.05 22.98 10.05
C LEU A 440 8.55 22.43 11.38
N ALA A 441 9.42 22.23 12.38
CA ALA A 441 9.04 21.65 13.67
C ALA A 441 7.97 22.47 14.38
N GLY A 442 6.95 21.81 14.91
CA GLY A 442 5.87 22.44 15.68
C GLY A 442 4.92 23.34 14.89
N LYS A 443 5.10 23.49 13.56
CA LYS A 443 4.20 24.25 12.71
C LYS A 443 3.03 23.37 12.25
N PRO A 444 1.76 23.77 12.49
CA PRO A 444 0.60 22.99 12.07
C PRO A 444 0.57 22.71 10.57
N GLY A 445 0.46 21.42 10.19
CA GLY A 445 0.43 20.99 8.80
C GLY A 445 1.76 21.03 8.07
N CYS A 446 2.87 21.23 8.78
CA CYS A 446 4.24 21.10 8.29
C CYS A 446 4.87 19.82 8.80
N GLY A 447 5.67 19.13 7.97
CA GLY A 447 6.39 17.94 8.39
C GLY A 447 7.18 17.28 7.27
N ALA A 448 7.66 16.06 7.53
CA ALA A 448 8.54 15.36 6.63
C ALA A 448 8.33 13.86 6.64
N PHE A 449 8.47 13.24 5.47
CA PHE A 449 8.40 11.80 5.27
C PHE A 449 9.63 11.30 4.53
N TYR A 450 10.21 10.23 5.03
CA TYR A 450 11.13 9.37 4.32
C TYR A 450 10.41 8.11 3.89
N LEU A 451 10.52 7.71 2.62
CA LEU A 451 9.85 6.52 2.09
C LEU A 451 10.83 5.34 2.08
N PRO A 452 10.82 4.44 3.09
CA PRO A 452 11.68 3.26 3.11
C PRO A 452 11.22 2.21 2.09
N GLN A 453 12.04 1.18 1.85
CA GLN A 453 11.68 0.07 0.96
C GLN A 453 10.99 -1.08 1.69
N THR A 454 11.08 -1.12 3.01
CA THR A 454 10.60 -2.21 3.86
C THR A 454 9.28 -1.86 4.54
N PRO A 455 8.41 -2.83 4.82
CA PRO A 455 7.12 -2.56 5.44
C PRO A 455 7.21 -2.17 6.93
N ASN A 456 8.23 -2.68 7.66
CA ASN A 456 8.38 -2.50 9.11
C ASN A 456 9.82 -2.20 9.54
N GLY A 457 10.67 -1.64 8.67
CA GLY A 457 12.08 -1.40 9.00
C GLY A 457 12.28 -0.57 10.26
N ARG A 458 11.43 0.44 10.51
CA ARG A 458 11.44 1.22 11.74
C ARG A 458 11.13 0.37 12.97
N GLY A 459 10.06 -0.42 12.93
CA GLY A 459 9.68 -1.27 14.07
C GLY A 459 10.73 -2.32 14.40
N VAL A 460 11.40 -2.86 13.38
CA VAL A 460 12.52 -3.80 13.53
C VAL A 460 13.70 -3.12 14.20
N ALA A 461 14.08 -1.90 13.81
CA ALA A 461 15.16 -1.15 14.42
C ALA A 461 14.85 -0.75 15.88
N ASP A 462 13.63 -0.27 16.15
CA ASP A 462 13.16 0.05 17.51
C ASP A 462 13.25 -1.18 18.43
N ALA A 463 12.76 -2.34 17.93
CA ALA A 463 12.77 -3.59 18.70
C ALA A 463 14.18 -4.13 18.95
N TRP A 464 15.06 -4.05 17.94
CA TRP A 464 16.45 -4.46 18.09
C TRP A 464 17.18 -3.63 19.14
N SER A 465 17.01 -2.30 19.10
CA SER A 465 17.61 -1.37 20.05
C SER A 465 17.03 -1.50 21.46
N ALA A 466 15.74 -1.83 21.59
CA ALA A 466 15.09 -2.01 22.89
C ALA A 466 15.63 -3.18 23.71
N CYS A 467 16.34 -4.13 23.09
CA CYS A 467 16.83 -5.32 23.79
C CYS A 467 18.10 -5.06 24.63
N SER A 468 18.93 -4.05 24.32
CA SER A 468 20.17 -3.74 25.07
C SER A 468 20.56 -2.27 24.94
N ASP A 469 21.21 -1.74 25.99
CA ASP A 469 21.80 -0.41 25.96
C ASP A 469 23.26 -0.43 25.42
N ASP A 470 23.81 -1.62 25.09
CA ASP A 470 25.15 -1.77 24.54
C ASP A 470 25.19 -1.50 23.05
N GLU A 471 26.19 -0.73 22.60
CA GLU A 471 26.46 -0.54 21.18
C GLU A 471 26.92 -1.87 20.52
N PRO A 472 26.50 -2.14 19.26
CA PRO A 472 26.95 -3.33 18.57
C PRO A 472 28.46 -3.28 18.35
N ALA A 473 29.15 -4.41 18.64
CA ALA A 473 30.55 -4.59 18.32
C ALA A 473 30.69 -5.15 16.89
N GLU A 474 31.66 -4.66 16.10
CA GLU A 474 31.96 -5.26 14.80
C GLU A 474 32.76 -6.57 15.02
N ALA A 475 32.24 -7.70 14.47
CA ALA A 475 32.97 -8.97 14.50
C ALA A 475 33.98 -9.06 13.36
N ASP A 476 35.20 -9.43 13.69
CA ASP A 476 36.25 -9.71 12.71
C ASP A 476 35.94 -10.94 11.83
N SER A 477 35.05 -11.84 12.31
CA SER A 477 34.64 -13.06 11.60
C SER A 477 33.22 -13.51 11.98
N ILE A 478 32.49 -14.11 11.06
CA ILE A 478 31.13 -14.58 11.25
C ILE A 478 31.13 -16.10 11.46
N GLY A 479 30.82 -16.57 12.68
CA GLY A 479 30.66 -17.99 13.00
C GLY A 479 29.30 -18.52 12.53
N LEU A 480 28.24 -17.71 12.69
CA LEU A 480 26.89 -18.03 12.23
C LEU A 480 26.21 -16.77 11.70
N LEU A 481 25.68 -16.84 10.48
CA LEU A 481 24.76 -15.84 9.94
C LEU A 481 23.35 -16.38 10.03
N ILE A 482 22.44 -15.63 10.67
CA ILE A 482 21.00 -15.88 10.66
C ILE A 482 20.36 -14.86 9.72
N VAL A 483 19.70 -15.33 8.65
CA VAL A 483 19.01 -14.47 7.68
C VAL A 483 17.52 -14.62 7.87
N SER A 484 16.85 -13.54 8.25
CA SER A 484 15.42 -13.52 8.51
C SER A 484 14.68 -12.85 7.35
N GLY A 485 13.83 -13.62 6.68
CA GLY A 485 12.94 -13.17 5.62
C GLY A 485 13.52 -13.20 4.20
N ASP A 486 12.61 -13.29 3.25
CA ASP A 486 12.93 -13.48 1.83
C ASP A 486 13.66 -12.29 1.20
N GLU A 487 13.33 -11.06 1.62
CA GLU A 487 13.97 -9.84 1.13
C GLU A 487 15.44 -9.77 1.56
N ALA A 488 15.75 -10.22 2.79
CA ALA A 488 17.14 -10.33 3.25
C ALA A 488 17.86 -11.46 2.52
N ALA A 489 17.23 -12.61 2.32
CA ALA A 489 17.79 -13.74 1.58
C ALA A 489 18.07 -13.40 0.10
N GLY A 490 17.30 -12.49 -0.49
CA GLY A 490 17.49 -11.98 -1.85
C GLY A 490 18.47 -10.79 -1.96
N ASN A 491 19.11 -10.35 -0.88
CA ASN A 491 19.98 -9.18 -0.86
C ASN A 491 21.45 -9.59 -1.14
N ASP A 492 22.08 -9.00 -2.13
CA ASP A 492 23.47 -9.31 -2.53
C ASP A 492 24.49 -9.02 -1.43
N ASN A 493 24.29 -7.98 -0.60
CA ASN A 493 25.17 -7.69 0.53
C ASN A 493 25.06 -8.78 1.61
N VAL A 494 23.86 -9.27 1.89
CA VAL A 494 23.63 -10.39 2.83
C VAL A 494 24.26 -11.67 2.28
N ARG A 495 24.16 -11.90 0.99
CA ARG A 495 24.80 -13.03 0.34
C ARG A 495 26.34 -12.97 0.45
N ALA A 496 26.94 -11.79 0.28
CA ALA A 496 28.37 -11.60 0.48
C ALA A 496 28.83 -11.88 1.93
N LEU A 497 27.96 -11.58 2.93
CA LEU A 497 28.20 -11.99 4.31
C LEU A 497 28.10 -13.50 4.49
N ALA A 498 27.15 -14.15 3.86
CA ALA A 498 26.98 -15.60 3.89
C ALA A 498 28.20 -16.36 3.35
N GLU A 499 28.86 -15.82 2.32
CA GLU A 499 30.09 -16.39 1.78
C GLU A 499 31.31 -16.34 2.74
N ARG A 500 31.22 -15.46 3.76
CA ARG A 500 32.24 -15.27 4.81
C ARG A 500 31.91 -15.98 6.12
N ALA A 501 30.68 -16.47 6.27
CA ALA A 501 30.20 -17.12 7.48
C ALA A 501 30.61 -18.61 7.51
N ASP A 502 30.94 -19.12 8.72
CA ASP A 502 31.25 -20.56 8.91
C ASP A 502 29.98 -21.42 8.70
N SER A 503 28.81 -20.89 9.06
CA SER A 503 27.49 -21.54 8.90
C SER A 503 26.39 -20.52 8.68
N VAL A 504 25.28 -20.94 8.04
CA VAL A 504 24.16 -20.05 7.72
C VAL A 504 22.81 -20.72 8.00
N ILE A 505 21.95 -20.04 8.77
CA ILE A 505 20.52 -20.36 8.93
C ILE A 505 19.70 -19.32 8.17
N VAL A 506 18.74 -19.75 7.37
CA VAL A 506 17.83 -18.84 6.64
C VAL A 506 16.39 -19.14 7.00
N VAL A 507 15.63 -18.11 7.32
CA VAL A 507 14.16 -18.17 7.44
C VAL A 507 13.59 -17.64 6.15
N SER A 508 12.96 -18.49 5.34
CA SER A 508 12.47 -18.15 4.00
C SER A 508 11.16 -18.85 3.68
N MET A 509 10.29 -18.14 2.97
CA MET A 509 9.04 -18.72 2.46
C MET A 509 9.27 -19.59 1.23
N PHE A 510 10.37 -19.38 0.46
CA PHE A 510 10.52 -19.95 -0.88
C PHE A 510 11.88 -20.61 -1.09
N HIS A 511 11.86 -21.76 -1.77
CA HIS A 511 13.05 -22.58 -1.99
C HIS A 511 14.21 -21.90 -2.73
N GLY A 512 13.93 -21.01 -3.67
CA GLY A 512 14.95 -20.53 -4.62
C GLY A 512 16.00 -19.57 -4.03
N LEU A 513 15.70 -18.89 -2.92
CA LEU A 513 16.51 -17.78 -2.41
C LEU A 513 17.75 -18.23 -1.63
N ALA A 514 17.66 -19.33 -0.89
CA ALA A 514 18.71 -19.84 0.00
C ALA A 514 19.43 -21.09 -0.52
N ALA A 515 18.97 -21.67 -1.63
CA ALA A 515 19.38 -23.01 -2.11
C ALA A 515 20.88 -23.17 -2.41
N GLY A 516 21.64 -22.09 -2.57
CA GLY A 516 23.06 -22.17 -2.89
C GLY A 516 24.00 -22.12 -1.67
N TRP A 517 23.58 -21.56 -0.53
CA TRP A 517 24.46 -21.11 0.52
C TRP A 517 24.01 -21.37 1.96
N ALA A 518 22.74 -21.66 2.21
CA ALA A 518 22.24 -21.99 3.56
C ALA A 518 22.65 -23.41 3.99
N ASP A 519 22.86 -23.63 5.30
CA ASP A 519 23.05 -24.96 5.92
C ASP A 519 21.72 -25.50 6.46
N LEU A 520 20.92 -24.62 7.04
CA LEU A 520 19.57 -24.91 7.52
C LEU A 520 18.61 -23.85 7.03
N VAL A 521 17.46 -24.26 6.51
CA VAL A 521 16.36 -23.33 6.14
C VAL A 521 15.14 -23.67 6.97
N LEU A 522 14.62 -22.67 7.66
CA LEU A 522 13.36 -22.76 8.40
C LEU A 522 12.23 -22.12 7.56
N PRO A 523 11.03 -22.69 7.56
CA PRO A 523 9.87 -22.11 6.88
C PRO A 523 9.57 -20.70 7.40
N GLY A 524 9.60 -19.71 6.51
CA GLY A 524 9.16 -18.35 6.81
C GLY A 524 7.65 -18.20 6.65
N THR A 525 7.08 -17.18 7.26
CA THR A 525 5.65 -16.86 7.19
C THR A 525 5.37 -15.52 6.52
N SER A 526 4.17 -15.39 5.96
CA SER A 526 3.64 -14.16 5.39
C SER A 526 3.07 -13.26 6.50
N TYR A 527 2.97 -11.94 6.26
CA TYR A 527 2.24 -11.02 7.13
C TYR A 527 0.78 -11.43 7.40
N LEU A 528 0.18 -12.27 6.54
CA LEU A 528 -1.16 -12.82 6.71
C LEU A 528 -1.21 -14.03 7.66
N GLU A 529 -0.07 -14.60 7.98
CA GLU A 529 0.10 -15.77 8.87
C GLU A 529 0.68 -15.37 10.24
N ARG A 530 0.93 -14.08 10.48
CA ARG A 530 1.56 -13.53 11.70
C ARG A 530 0.57 -12.76 12.55
N ASP A 531 0.78 -12.77 13.85
CA ASP A 531 0.15 -11.89 14.82
C ASP A 531 1.23 -11.00 15.47
N GLY A 532 1.00 -9.68 15.54
CA GLY A 532 1.99 -8.77 16.08
C GLY A 532 1.71 -7.31 15.73
N THR A 533 2.77 -6.50 15.68
CA THR A 533 2.69 -5.08 15.36
C THR A 533 3.70 -4.68 14.29
N TYR A 534 3.33 -3.65 13.49
CA TYR A 534 4.19 -2.97 12.52
C TYR A 534 4.24 -1.48 12.82
N VAL A 535 5.36 -0.84 12.50
CA VAL A 535 5.50 0.62 12.50
C VAL A 535 5.61 1.10 11.06
N ASN A 536 4.60 1.82 10.59
CA ASN A 536 4.57 2.32 9.21
C ASN A 536 5.49 3.55 9.00
N LEU A 537 5.53 4.06 7.78
CA LEU A 537 6.38 5.20 7.41
C LEU A 537 6.06 6.52 8.14
N GLU A 538 4.85 6.65 8.72
CA GLU A 538 4.50 7.78 9.60
C GLU A 538 5.11 7.61 11.01
N GLY A 539 5.61 6.42 11.35
CA GLY A 539 5.93 6.02 12.71
C GLY A 539 4.72 5.61 13.53
N ARG A 540 3.63 5.24 12.89
CA ARG A 540 2.41 4.75 13.52
C ARG A 540 2.54 3.27 13.81
N LEU A 541 2.39 2.89 15.08
CA LEU A 541 2.31 1.49 15.48
C LEU A 541 0.93 0.93 15.10
N GLN A 542 0.90 -0.16 14.35
CA GLN A 542 -0.32 -0.75 13.81
C GLN A 542 -0.43 -2.23 14.17
N ARG A 543 -1.67 -2.67 14.39
CA ARG A 543 -1.99 -4.06 14.75
C ARG A 543 -2.04 -4.93 13.50
N LEU A 544 -1.12 -5.91 13.41
CA LEU A 544 -1.15 -7.01 12.46
C LEU A 544 -1.91 -8.19 13.07
N ARG A 545 -2.88 -8.75 12.35
CA ARG A 545 -3.64 -9.91 12.82
C ARG A 545 -3.43 -11.10 11.90
N GLN A 546 -3.12 -12.23 12.49
CA GLN A 546 -3.08 -13.51 11.78
C GLN A 546 -4.43 -13.79 11.14
N THR A 547 -4.44 -14.03 9.84
CA THR A 547 -5.65 -14.29 9.04
C THR A 547 -5.80 -15.77 8.71
N VAL A 548 -4.70 -16.45 8.52
CA VAL A 548 -4.64 -17.90 8.27
C VAL A 548 -3.49 -18.49 9.09
N PRO A 549 -3.57 -19.79 9.49
CA PRO A 549 -2.48 -20.41 10.20
C PRO A 549 -1.24 -20.55 9.33
N PRO A 550 -0.03 -20.43 9.91
CA PRO A 550 1.23 -20.73 9.24
C PRO A 550 1.32 -22.25 8.92
N PRO A 551 2.22 -22.68 8.03
CA PRO A 551 2.39 -24.09 7.69
C PRO A 551 2.99 -24.94 8.83
N GLY A 552 3.63 -24.32 9.81
CA GLY A 552 4.25 -24.94 10.99
C GLY A 552 4.16 -24.04 12.21
N PRO A 553 5.05 -24.17 13.21
CA PRO A 553 5.16 -23.23 14.30
C PRO A 553 5.42 -21.81 13.77
N SER A 554 4.80 -20.79 14.39
CA SER A 554 5.07 -19.39 14.08
C SER A 554 6.53 -19.02 14.44
N GLU A 555 7.02 -17.91 13.91
CA GLU A 555 8.37 -17.42 14.23
C GLU A 555 8.56 -17.26 15.75
N LEU A 556 7.61 -16.67 16.45
CA LEU A 556 7.72 -16.52 17.92
C LEU A 556 7.74 -17.85 18.66
N GLU A 557 6.98 -18.84 18.19
CA GLU A 557 6.95 -20.19 18.81
C GLU A 557 8.29 -20.91 18.69
N TRP A 558 8.87 -21.00 17.47
CA TRP A 558 10.14 -21.70 17.32
C TRP A 558 11.32 -20.90 17.90
N ILE A 559 11.31 -19.56 17.85
CA ILE A 559 12.31 -18.73 18.51
C ILE A 559 12.28 -18.93 20.03
N SER A 560 11.08 -18.95 20.62
CA SER A 560 10.90 -19.23 22.06
C SER A 560 11.41 -20.62 22.46
N GLN A 561 11.12 -21.66 21.67
CA GLN A 561 11.63 -23.01 21.89
C GLN A 561 13.16 -23.07 21.82
N LEU A 562 13.76 -22.39 20.83
CA LEU A 562 15.22 -22.32 20.69
C LEU A 562 15.87 -21.51 21.83
N ALA A 563 15.22 -20.42 22.26
CA ALA A 563 15.65 -19.62 23.42
C ALA A 563 15.67 -20.43 24.71
N ALA A 564 14.63 -21.24 24.94
CA ALA A 564 14.55 -22.13 26.12
C ALA A 564 15.72 -23.13 26.16
N ARG A 565 16.15 -23.70 25.01
CA ARG A 565 17.31 -24.60 24.89
C ARG A 565 18.63 -23.90 25.25
N LEU A 566 18.70 -22.58 25.07
CA LEU A 566 19.85 -21.76 25.44
C LEU A 566 19.72 -21.13 26.83
N GLY A 567 18.67 -21.43 27.58
CA GLY A 567 18.43 -20.91 28.95
C GLY A 567 17.88 -19.47 28.95
N VAL A 568 17.32 -19.00 27.85
CA VAL A 568 16.71 -17.66 27.75
C VAL A 568 15.18 -17.80 27.86
N GLU A 569 14.60 -17.03 28.80
CA GLU A 569 13.14 -16.95 28.95
C GLU A 569 12.55 -16.00 27.90
N LEU A 570 11.69 -16.53 27.04
CA LEU A 570 11.00 -15.81 25.99
C LEU A 570 9.60 -16.37 25.79
N ALA A 571 8.58 -15.51 25.78
CA ALA A 571 7.21 -15.92 25.51
C ALA A 571 7.00 -16.31 24.03
N PRO A 572 6.10 -17.30 23.74
CA PRO A 572 5.84 -17.74 22.37
C PRO A 572 4.76 -16.93 21.65
N ASP A 573 4.21 -15.88 22.26
CA ASP A 573 3.08 -15.12 21.76
C ASP A 573 3.33 -13.61 21.72
N ALA A 574 2.76 -12.94 20.73
CA ALA A 574 2.99 -11.52 20.49
C ALA A 574 2.54 -10.60 21.64
N PRO A 575 1.39 -10.80 22.32
CA PRO A 575 0.99 -9.96 23.44
C PRO A 575 2.00 -9.95 24.60
N ALA A 576 2.55 -11.10 24.96
CA ALA A 576 3.51 -11.21 26.06
C ALA A 576 4.87 -10.59 25.68
N VAL A 577 5.37 -10.85 24.48
CA VAL A 577 6.61 -10.22 23.96
C VAL A 577 6.45 -8.71 23.86
N PHE A 578 5.30 -8.24 23.35
CA PHE A 578 5.02 -6.81 23.25
C PHE A 578 4.98 -6.12 24.62
N ALA A 579 4.41 -6.74 25.64
CA ALA A 579 4.37 -6.19 26.98
C ALA A 579 5.78 -5.96 27.55
N GLU A 580 6.72 -6.85 27.25
CA GLU A 580 8.12 -6.73 27.69
C GLU A 580 8.83 -5.57 26.97
N LEU A 581 8.72 -5.49 25.63
CA LEU A 581 9.43 -4.48 24.85
C LEU A 581 8.79 -3.09 24.92
N SER A 582 7.47 -2.99 25.08
CA SER A 582 6.73 -1.73 25.04
C SER A 582 7.13 -0.74 26.11
N ALA A 583 7.55 -1.24 27.30
CA ALA A 583 8.04 -0.40 28.37
C ALA A 583 9.30 0.39 27.98
N ARG A 584 10.10 -0.12 27.04
CA ARG A 584 11.36 0.49 26.58
C ARG A 584 11.18 1.42 25.38
N CYS A 585 10.34 1.08 24.42
CA CYS A 585 10.24 1.85 23.17
C CYS A 585 8.84 2.43 22.88
N TYR A 586 7.76 1.95 23.55
CA TYR A 586 6.40 2.42 23.25
C TYR A 586 5.67 2.95 24.51
N GLY A 587 6.42 3.37 25.54
CA GLY A 587 5.88 4.01 26.74
C GLY A 587 4.94 3.14 27.58
N GLY A 588 5.14 1.81 27.56
CA GLY A 588 4.33 0.85 28.31
C GLY A 588 2.91 0.62 27.78
N LEU A 589 2.67 0.92 26.50
CA LEU A 589 1.41 0.63 25.82
C LEU A 589 1.09 -0.86 25.92
N SER A 590 -0.14 -1.21 26.24
CA SER A 590 -0.59 -2.60 26.13
C SER A 590 -0.90 -2.97 24.68
N PHE A 591 -0.72 -4.23 24.33
CA PHE A 591 -0.98 -4.75 22.99
C PHE A 591 -2.42 -4.51 22.51
N GLY A 592 -3.40 -4.58 23.42
CA GLY A 592 -4.81 -4.29 23.13
C GLY A 592 -5.08 -2.82 22.80
N GLU A 593 -4.29 -1.89 23.32
CA GLU A 593 -4.45 -0.45 23.09
C GLU A 593 -3.90 0.00 21.72
N VAL A 594 -3.13 -0.81 21.03
CA VAL A 594 -2.70 -0.52 19.65
C VAL A 594 -3.95 -0.35 18.76
N GLY A 595 -4.99 -1.19 18.98
CA GLY A 595 -6.28 -1.04 18.33
C GLY A 595 -6.26 -1.32 16.81
N GLU A 596 -7.44 -1.25 16.20
CA GLU A 596 -7.60 -1.48 14.75
C GLU A 596 -7.33 -0.23 13.92
N ARG A 597 -7.46 0.95 14.54
CA ARG A 597 -7.17 2.27 13.95
C ARG A 597 -6.27 3.03 14.90
N ALA A 598 -5.03 2.55 14.99
CA ALA A 598 -4.05 3.14 15.90
C ALA A 598 -3.84 4.63 15.61
N PRO A 599 -3.84 5.48 16.65
CA PRO A 599 -3.54 6.90 16.49
C PRO A 599 -2.06 7.11 16.15
N LEU A 600 -1.74 8.17 15.43
CA LEU A 600 -0.37 8.64 15.34
C LEU A 600 0.05 9.23 16.68
N ARG A 601 1.16 8.76 17.25
CA ARG A 601 1.66 9.24 18.55
C ARG A 601 2.54 10.46 18.34
N GLY A 602 2.36 11.45 19.22
CA GLY A 602 3.30 12.56 19.33
C GLY A 602 4.56 12.12 20.05
N TYR A 603 5.71 12.50 19.56
CA TYR A 603 7.01 12.35 20.26
C TYR A 603 7.33 13.65 20.97
N VAL A 604 7.33 13.61 22.31
CA VAL A 604 7.50 14.80 23.13
C VAL A 604 8.97 15.18 23.26
N ASP A 605 9.89 14.22 23.10
CA ASP A 605 11.33 14.36 23.34
C ASP A 605 12.20 14.07 22.11
N ALA A 606 11.66 14.25 20.89
CA ALA A 606 12.46 14.06 19.69
C ALA A 606 13.60 15.07 19.61
N PRO A 607 14.84 14.64 19.27
CA PRO A 607 15.99 15.54 19.20
C PRO A 607 15.73 16.64 18.18
N ALA A 608 15.89 17.89 18.59
CA ALA A 608 15.68 19.06 17.74
C ALA A 608 16.78 19.24 16.68
N HIS A 609 17.90 18.57 16.84
CA HIS A 609 19.08 18.68 15.96
C HIS A 609 19.66 17.32 15.65
N VAL A 610 19.86 17.04 14.35
CA VAL A 610 20.52 15.81 13.87
C VAL A 610 21.54 16.16 12.82
N GLU A 611 22.77 15.78 13.04
CA GLU A 611 23.84 15.88 12.05
C GLU A 611 23.71 14.73 11.04
N ALA A 612 23.32 15.08 9.81
CA ALA A 612 23.25 14.08 8.74
C ALA A 612 24.66 13.79 8.22
N PRO A 613 25.08 12.50 8.18
CA PRO A 613 26.38 12.16 7.65
C PRO A 613 26.49 12.57 6.15
N PRO A 614 27.67 13.00 5.68
CA PRO A 614 27.84 13.49 4.30
C PRO A 614 27.42 12.45 3.27
N VAL A 615 26.57 12.83 2.31
CA VAL A 615 26.18 11.97 1.19
C VAL A 615 27.35 11.94 0.20
N PRO A 616 27.92 10.77 -0.15
CA PRO A 616 28.89 10.69 -1.23
C PRO A 616 28.18 11.11 -2.53
N GLU A 617 28.54 12.25 -3.08
CA GLU A 617 28.10 12.59 -4.43
C GLU A 617 28.75 11.64 -5.43
N PRO A 618 27.98 11.08 -6.38
CA PRO A 618 28.59 10.31 -7.46
C PRO A 618 29.58 11.21 -8.20
N ALA A 619 30.77 10.69 -8.51
CA ALA A 619 31.79 11.44 -9.25
C ALA A 619 31.18 12.02 -10.54
N PRO A 620 31.43 13.28 -10.87
CA PRO A 620 30.88 13.89 -12.08
C PRO A 620 31.30 13.08 -13.32
N SER A 621 30.40 13.02 -14.31
CA SER A 621 30.69 12.38 -15.60
C SER A 621 31.99 12.96 -16.21
N THR A 622 32.93 12.10 -16.54
CA THR A 622 34.23 12.47 -17.14
C THR A 622 34.09 13.20 -18.47
N ASN A 623 32.96 13.12 -19.15
CA ASN A 623 32.71 13.68 -20.49
C ASN A 623 31.66 14.81 -20.51
N GLY A 624 31.09 15.21 -19.39
CA GLY A 624 30.16 16.35 -19.30
C GLY A 624 28.76 16.16 -19.93
N HIS A 625 28.49 15.04 -20.59
CA HIS A 625 27.22 14.76 -21.32
C HIS A 625 26.38 13.61 -20.73
N GLY A 626 26.88 12.90 -19.72
CA GLY A 626 26.17 11.80 -19.09
C GLY A 626 24.98 12.25 -18.24
N LEU A 627 23.92 11.45 -18.23
CA LEU A 627 22.79 11.59 -17.31
C LEU A 627 23.05 10.76 -16.06
N ARG A 628 22.68 11.27 -14.88
CA ARG A 628 22.77 10.48 -13.65
C ARG A 628 21.76 9.34 -13.70
N LEU A 629 22.23 8.11 -13.54
CA LEU A 629 21.36 6.94 -13.48
C LEU A 629 20.62 6.92 -12.12
N VAL A 630 19.33 6.76 -12.18
CA VAL A 630 18.46 6.46 -11.02
C VAL A 630 17.83 5.10 -11.27
N ALA A 631 18.40 4.07 -10.67
CA ALA A 631 17.83 2.74 -10.66
C ALA A 631 16.84 2.64 -9.50
N TYR A 632 15.57 2.27 -9.79
CA TYR A 632 14.53 2.15 -8.76
C TYR A 632 13.98 0.72 -8.69
N LYS A 633 13.56 0.30 -7.49
CA LYS A 633 12.89 -0.98 -7.28
C LYS A 633 11.40 -0.83 -7.65
N PRO A 634 10.89 -1.61 -8.62
CA PRO A 634 9.49 -1.55 -9.00
C PRO A 634 8.54 -1.98 -7.88
N LEU A 635 7.34 -1.40 -7.84
CA LEU A 635 6.28 -1.79 -6.90
C LEU A 635 5.93 -3.29 -7.04
N PHE A 636 5.77 -3.74 -8.27
CA PHE A 636 5.41 -5.13 -8.58
C PHE A 636 6.63 -6.06 -8.68
N SER A 637 7.55 -5.93 -7.73
CA SER A 637 8.74 -6.76 -7.59
C SER A 637 8.88 -7.30 -6.16
N GLY A 638 9.83 -8.22 -5.98
CA GLY A 638 10.15 -8.85 -4.72
C GLY A 638 9.63 -10.29 -4.61
N PRO A 639 10.21 -11.08 -3.69
CA PRO A 639 10.03 -12.53 -3.65
C PRO A 639 8.58 -13.02 -3.65
N ALA A 640 7.72 -12.40 -2.84
CA ALA A 640 6.30 -12.75 -2.78
C ALA A 640 5.56 -12.38 -4.07
N VAL A 641 5.76 -11.16 -4.60
CA VAL A 641 5.02 -10.66 -5.78
C VAL A 641 5.41 -11.39 -7.06
N GLU A 642 6.66 -11.79 -7.20
CA GLU A 642 7.15 -12.53 -8.36
C GLU A 642 6.46 -13.90 -8.53
N ARG A 643 5.89 -14.43 -7.45
CA ARG A 643 5.11 -15.67 -7.43
C ARG A 643 3.62 -15.48 -7.67
N VAL A 644 3.18 -14.24 -7.84
CA VAL A 644 1.80 -13.89 -8.19
C VAL A 644 1.71 -13.67 -9.70
N THR A 645 1.35 -14.72 -10.42
CA THR A 645 1.31 -14.72 -11.90
C THR A 645 0.40 -13.61 -12.45
N GLU A 646 -0.71 -13.35 -11.78
CA GLU A 646 -1.70 -12.36 -12.19
C GLU A 646 -1.20 -10.91 -12.08
N LEU A 647 -0.10 -10.66 -11.35
CA LEU A 647 0.50 -9.33 -11.24
C LEU A 647 1.70 -9.10 -12.16
N GLN A 648 2.19 -10.14 -12.86
CA GLN A 648 3.39 -10.02 -13.69
C GLN A 648 3.20 -9.05 -14.87
N PHE A 649 1.99 -8.87 -15.38
CA PHE A 649 1.68 -7.88 -16.42
C PHE A 649 1.87 -6.42 -15.98
N GLN A 650 1.93 -6.16 -14.67
CA GLN A 650 2.17 -4.84 -14.07
C GLN A 650 3.66 -4.50 -13.93
N ARG A 651 4.56 -5.45 -14.17
CA ARG A 651 6.00 -5.18 -14.09
C ARG A 651 6.41 -4.17 -15.16
N PRO A 652 7.36 -3.27 -14.84
CA PRO A 652 7.82 -2.29 -15.80
C PRO A 652 8.39 -2.95 -17.04
N GLN A 653 8.14 -2.36 -18.18
CA GLN A 653 8.77 -2.74 -19.43
C GLN A 653 10.24 -2.29 -19.43
N ALA A 654 11.03 -2.83 -20.35
CA ALA A 654 12.43 -2.44 -20.55
C ALA A 654 12.51 -1.01 -21.10
N GLU A 655 12.29 -0.02 -20.25
CA GLU A 655 12.22 1.39 -20.58
C GLU A 655 13.19 2.24 -19.76
N VAL A 656 13.63 3.36 -20.34
CA VAL A 656 14.29 4.45 -19.65
C VAL A 656 13.40 5.70 -19.69
N GLU A 657 13.19 6.29 -18.54
CA GLU A 657 12.53 7.60 -18.46
C GLU A 657 13.58 8.72 -18.58
N LEU A 658 13.28 9.66 -19.47
CA LEU A 658 14.08 10.86 -19.72
C LEU A 658 13.22 12.12 -19.53
N SER A 659 13.81 13.21 -19.06
CA SER A 659 13.12 14.49 -19.02
C SER A 659 12.80 15.00 -20.45
N ALA A 660 11.83 15.88 -20.58
CA ALA A 660 11.50 16.48 -21.87
C ALA A 660 12.70 17.24 -22.50
N ASP A 661 13.48 17.91 -21.67
CA ASP A 661 14.65 18.68 -22.11
C ASP A 661 15.79 17.77 -22.54
N ASP A 662 16.11 16.72 -21.78
CA ASP A 662 17.14 15.75 -22.10
C ASP A 662 16.81 14.94 -23.36
N ALA A 663 15.55 14.53 -23.51
CA ALA A 663 15.06 13.84 -24.70
C ALA A 663 15.16 14.73 -25.94
N LYS A 664 14.72 15.98 -25.85
CA LYS A 664 14.81 16.96 -26.94
C LYS A 664 16.25 17.25 -27.34
N ALA A 665 17.15 17.45 -26.37
CA ALA A 665 18.58 17.70 -26.63
C ALA A 665 19.26 16.56 -27.38
N ARG A 666 18.75 15.32 -27.25
CA ARG A 666 19.28 14.09 -27.88
C ARG A 666 18.48 13.63 -29.10
N GLY A 667 17.43 14.37 -29.49
CA GLY A 667 16.54 13.99 -30.58
C GLY A 667 15.77 12.69 -30.34
N ILE A 668 15.43 12.42 -29.06
CA ILE A 668 14.75 11.18 -28.63
C ILE A 668 13.27 11.48 -28.42
N SER A 669 12.41 10.59 -28.89
CA SER A 669 10.96 10.58 -28.68
C SER A 669 10.52 9.35 -27.89
N THR A 670 9.34 9.42 -27.26
CA THR A 670 8.77 8.24 -26.62
C THR A 670 8.57 7.11 -27.61
N GLY A 671 9.05 5.91 -27.25
CA GLY A 671 9.01 4.71 -28.08
C GLY A 671 10.29 4.45 -28.88
N ASP A 672 11.20 5.43 -29.00
CA ASP A 672 12.50 5.22 -29.67
C ASP A 672 13.34 4.18 -28.94
N SER A 673 14.07 3.37 -29.70
CA SER A 673 15.11 2.49 -29.15
C SER A 673 16.34 3.32 -28.81
N VAL A 674 16.85 3.17 -27.60
CA VAL A 674 18.03 3.88 -27.12
C VAL A 674 19.02 2.92 -26.45
N THR A 675 20.31 3.22 -26.58
CA THR A 675 21.36 2.52 -25.86
C THR A 675 21.85 3.37 -24.70
N LEU A 676 21.85 2.79 -23.49
CA LEU A 676 22.46 3.36 -22.31
C LEU A 676 23.80 2.67 -22.08
N GLY A 677 24.87 3.43 -21.90
CA GLY A 677 26.22 2.91 -21.65
C GLY A 677 26.86 3.55 -20.42
N SER A 678 27.51 2.76 -19.57
CA SER A 678 28.38 3.23 -18.48
C SER A 678 29.42 2.14 -18.13
N ASN A 679 30.66 2.57 -17.85
CA ASN A 679 31.72 1.71 -17.30
C ASN A 679 31.92 0.38 -18.06
N GLY A 680 31.81 0.38 -19.41
CA GLY A 680 31.96 -0.81 -20.24
C GLY A 680 30.71 -1.71 -20.31
N SER A 681 29.66 -1.40 -19.60
CA SER A 681 28.34 -2.04 -19.70
C SER A 681 27.41 -1.23 -20.59
N SER A 682 26.54 -1.91 -21.35
CA SER A 682 25.50 -1.25 -22.15
C SER A 682 24.22 -2.05 -22.19
N VAL A 683 23.08 -1.35 -22.19
CA VAL A 683 21.75 -1.94 -22.35
C VAL A 683 20.93 -1.18 -23.37
N VAL A 684 20.07 -1.89 -24.09
CA VAL A 684 19.15 -1.30 -25.07
C VAL A 684 17.75 -1.28 -24.44
N LEU A 685 17.17 -0.07 -24.37
CA LEU A 685 15.86 0.18 -23.76
C LEU A 685 14.97 1.00 -24.70
N ARG A 686 13.67 1.06 -24.41
CA ARG A 686 12.76 2.03 -25.02
C ARG A 686 12.77 3.34 -24.25
N ALA A 687 12.82 4.45 -24.94
CA ALA A 687 12.71 5.76 -24.32
C ALA A 687 11.25 6.11 -23.99
N ARG A 688 11.02 6.62 -22.77
CA ARG A 688 9.78 7.24 -22.34
C ARG A 688 10.05 8.67 -21.87
N VAL A 689 9.48 9.66 -22.56
CA VAL A 689 9.63 11.05 -22.17
C VAL A 689 8.68 11.38 -21.03
N ASN A 690 9.22 11.71 -19.86
CA ASN A 690 8.49 12.09 -18.68
C ASN A 690 8.63 13.61 -18.40
N LYS A 691 7.56 14.37 -18.64
CA LYS A 691 7.53 15.84 -18.48
C LYS A 691 7.71 16.30 -17.02
N ARG A 692 7.56 15.38 -16.05
CA ARG A 692 7.71 15.67 -14.62
C ARG A 692 9.08 15.26 -14.08
N LEU A 693 9.88 14.54 -14.87
CA LEU A 693 11.23 14.15 -14.49
C LEU A 693 12.16 15.35 -14.58
N ARG A 694 12.97 15.55 -13.54
CA ARG A 694 14.01 16.58 -13.50
C ARG A 694 15.06 16.31 -14.59
N ALA A 695 15.61 17.36 -15.17
CA ALA A 695 16.68 17.24 -16.15
C ALA A 695 17.95 16.59 -15.55
N SER A 696 18.81 16.07 -16.42
CA SER A 696 20.05 15.39 -16.11
C SER A 696 19.91 14.03 -15.40
N ILE A 697 18.73 13.38 -15.51
CA ILE A 697 18.45 12.07 -14.95
C ILE A 697 18.00 11.09 -16.04
N ALA A 698 18.55 9.86 -15.97
CA ALA A 698 18.03 8.68 -16.66
C ALA A 698 17.49 7.73 -15.61
N ARG A 699 16.16 7.45 -15.62
CA ARG A 699 15.49 6.62 -14.61
C ARG A 699 15.12 5.27 -15.20
N VAL A 700 15.56 4.18 -14.56
CA VAL A 700 15.41 2.80 -15.06
C VAL A 700 15.02 1.88 -13.92
N ALA A 701 14.12 0.92 -14.16
CA ALA A 701 13.86 -0.14 -13.19
C ALA A 701 15.11 -1.00 -12.97
N VAL A 702 15.42 -1.35 -11.72
CA VAL A 702 16.66 -2.07 -11.36
C VAL A 702 16.87 -3.35 -12.17
N GLU A 703 15.81 -4.07 -12.49
CA GLU A 703 15.83 -5.31 -13.28
C GLU A 703 16.27 -5.10 -14.75
N HIS A 704 16.22 -3.88 -15.24
CA HIS A 704 16.62 -3.49 -16.60
C HIS A 704 17.90 -2.64 -16.63
N ALA A 705 18.49 -2.37 -15.47
CA ALA A 705 19.70 -1.54 -15.36
C ALA A 705 21.00 -2.26 -15.80
N GLY A 706 21.02 -3.61 -15.83
CA GLY A 706 22.05 -4.42 -16.50
C GLY A 706 23.50 -4.12 -16.14
N GLY A 707 23.83 -3.82 -14.87
CA GLY A 707 25.20 -3.48 -14.44
C GLY A 707 25.62 -2.04 -14.73
N LEU A 708 24.71 -1.19 -15.20
CA LEU A 708 24.93 0.26 -15.32
C LEU A 708 25.06 0.91 -13.92
N SER A 709 25.92 1.90 -13.80
CA SER A 709 26.13 2.63 -12.54
C SER A 709 26.57 4.08 -12.77
N GLY A 710 26.34 4.96 -11.80
CA GLY A 710 26.78 6.35 -11.79
C GLY A 710 26.12 7.19 -12.88
N TYR A 711 26.86 7.57 -13.92
CA TYR A 711 26.39 8.33 -15.07
C TYR A 711 26.32 7.45 -16.32
N VAL A 712 25.28 7.63 -17.09
CA VAL A 712 25.04 6.90 -18.34
C VAL A 712 25.02 7.84 -19.54
N GLU A 713 25.62 7.43 -20.63
CA GLU A 713 25.44 8.05 -21.94
C GLU A 713 24.20 7.43 -22.60
N VAL A 714 23.33 8.27 -23.13
CA VAL A 714 22.08 7.85 -23.79
C VAL A 714 22.16 8.24 -25.26
N THR A 715 22.16 7.25 -26.13
CA THR A 715 22.22 7.42 -27.58
C THR A 715 21.01 6.78 -28.24
N ARG A 716 20.43 7.49 -29.22
CA ARG A 716 19.34 6.96 -30.04
C ARG A 716 19.90 5.93 -31.02
N ASN A 717 19.27 4.77 -31.09
CA ASN A 717 19.58 3.79 -32.12
C ASN A 717 18.96 4.21 -33.46
N ALA A 718 19.67 3.97 -34.55
CA ALA A 718 19.23 4.35 -35.89
C ALA A 718 17.99 3.57 -36.36
#